data_569194cc498c099e8baabcfaf6b63c2c
#
_entry.id   569194cc498c099e8baabcfaf6b63c2c
#
_cell.length_a   1.000
_cell.length_b   1.000
_cell.length_c   1.000
_cell.angle_alpha   90.00
_cell.angle_beta   90.00
_cell.angle_gamma   90.00
#
_symmetry.space_group_name_H-M   'P 1'
#
loop_
_entity.id
_entity.type
_entity.pdbx_description
1 polymer ?
#
loop_
_entity_poly.entity_id
_entity_poly.type
_entity_poly.pdbx_seq_one_letter_code
_entity_poly.pdbx_strand_id
1 'polypeptide(L)'
;MRKLFIAMLSILATSMSALAGVDIDFKTAISSPFYAEQLYGVRPLADGESFARISSDRKKIVRYSFKTGEETGVVCDLTKARGAELNGLDGYIMSPDEKRILIQTNTQPIYRHSKKAEYYIYSVDNQTLVPLSKNGPQQEPLFSPDGNMVAFVRDNNLFLVKLLYNNSESQITEDGKFNYVLNGIPDWVYEEEFAFSRAFDFSADSKMLAWIRFDESQVPLYEMQMFKGLAPEHKENTDYPHDYSYKYPVAGQANSKVKVLSYDIKSHVTRQMAVPLDSDGYIPRIKFTDTPDQLAIVTLNRHQSEMKIFMGNARSNVCKQIFTEKDERYIKEETYLQLKFIGNNFVLQSDRTGLRQLYWYSTTGQLIKQVTNQPCEIGDFYGYDPKSQTFYYSAKDGNATRTAIFATDLKGKTKKLSNQLGSNAATFSTSMKYFINVYSNMTTPQITTLRDNSGKVLKTLIDNAKLKERVAQYNMPQKEMFTFKTADGIELYGWMMKPANFDPNKKYPVIMHQYSGPGSQSVQDSWNAGSNGSGGAYEAYLCSQGIICVTVDGRGTGGRGRDFEKCTYMHVGQLESHDQVETAIWLGSLPYVDKDNIAIWGWSFGGFNTLMSMSEGHGVFKCGVAIAPPTSWRYYDTVYTERYMRTPQENSGYDDNCISRIPKLHGNLLICHGLADDNVHVRNTYEYTEGLVQANKQFEMQLYTNRNHNISGGNTRQHLFTRVTNFFLRNLK
;
A
#
# COMPACT_ATOMS: atom_id res chain seq x y z
N MET A 1 11.37 65.67 57.02
CA MET A 1 10.03 65.48 56.48
C MET A 1 10.14 64.78 55.11
N ARG A 2 10.02 63.46 55.07
CA ARG A 2 10.13 62.65 53.86
C ARG A 2 8.70 62.19 53.48
N LYS A 3 8.23 62.59 52.30
CA LYS A 3 6.97 62.12 51.73
C LYS A 3 7.28 60.84 50.95
N LEU A 4 6.69 59.72 51.39
CA LEU A 4 6.64 58.48 50.66
C LEU A 4 5.59 58.61 49.56
N PHE A 5 6.00 58.34 48.31
CA PHE A 5 5.10 58.06 47.18
C PHE A 5 4.96 56.55 47.07
N ILE A 6 3.78 56.04 47.28
CA ILE A 6 3.40 54.65 47.00
C ILE A 6 2.83 54.68 45.56
N ALA A 7 3.53 54.07 44.62
CA ALA A 7 3.00 53.82 43.29
C ALA A 7 2.26 52.46 43.30
N MET A 8 0.95 52.49 43.16
CA MET A 8 0.10 51.31 42.90
C MET A 8 0.35 50.84 41.46
N LEU A 9 1.05 49.76 41.27
CA LEU A 9 1.11 49.04 40.01
C LEU A 9 -0.15 48.13 39.94
N SER A 10 -1.13 48.55 39.16
CA SER A 10 -2.26 47.69 38.77
C SER A 10 -1.77 46.75 37.67
N ILE A 11 -1.52 45.50 38.04
CA ILE A 11 -1.33 44.40 37.12
C ILE A 11 -2.71 44.06 36.53
N LEU A 12 -2.96 44.48 35.29
CA LEU A 12 -4.03 43.89 34.48
C LEU A 12 -3.64 42.46 34.12
N ALA A 13 -4.09 41.53 34.89
CA ALA A 13 -4.13 40.12 34.45
C ALA A 13 -5.23 40.01 33.41
N THR A 14 -4.90 40.15 32.14
CA THR A 14 -5.74 39.65 31.04
C THR A 14 -5.77 38.13 31.14
N SER A 15 -6.80 37.61 31.82
CA SER A 15 -7.17 36.22 31.69
C SER A 15 -7.54 35.98 30.20
N MET A 16 -6.61 35.48 29.41
CA MET A 16 -6.97 34.77 28.20
C MET A 16 -7.78 33.56 28.64
N SER A 17 -9.11 33.71 28.66
CA SER A 17 -10.00 32.56 28.64
C SER A 17 -9.66 31.82 27.35
N ALA A 18 -8.91 30.72 27.43
CA ALA A 18 -8.82 29.76 26.37
C ALA A 18 -10.26 29.40 26.02
N LEU A 19 -10.74 29.83 24.84
CA LEU A 19 -12.01 29.33 24.32
C LEU A 19 -11.92 27.83 24.38
N ALA A 20 -12.76 27.20 25.21
CA ALA A 20 -12.89 25.75 25.24
C ALA A 20 -13.21 25.31 23.81
N GLY A 21 -12.40 24.42 23.24
CA GLY A 21 -12.66 23.88 21.92
C GLY A 21 -14.05 23.22 21.88
N VAL A 22 -14.59 23.06 20.71
CA VAL A 22 -15.86 22.35 20.51
C VAL A 22 -15.59 20.87 20.26
N ASP A 23 -16.50 20.00 20.68
CA ASP A 23 -16.44 18.59 20.34
C ASP A 23 -16.68 18.41 18.85
N ILE A 24 -15.96 17.49 18.24
CA ILE A 24 -16.14 17.19 16.82
C ILE A 24 -17.47 16.45 16.60
N ASP A 25 -18.30 16.95 15.68
CA ASP A 25 -19.53 16.26 15.31
C ASP A 25 -19.25 15.06 14.38
N PHE A 26 -20.20 14.12 14.32
CA PHE A 26 -20.03 12.88 13.55
C PHE A 26 -19.80 13.12 12.06
N LYS A 27 -20.57 14.00 11.42
CA LYS A 27 -20.44 14.27 9.98
C LYS A 27 -19.08 14.85 9.66
N THR A 28 -18.59 15.76 10.47
CA THR A 28 -17.24 16.33 10.35
C THR A 28 -16.20 15.22 10.55
N ALA A 29 -16.31 14.42 11.60
CA ALA A 29 -15.33 13.37 11.93
C ALA A 29 -15.11 12.37 10.79
N ILE A 30 -16.16 11.97 10.09
CA ILE A 30 -16.05 11.00 8.97
C ILE A 30 -15.72 11.63 7.61
N SER A 31 -15.70 12.97 7.51
CA SER A 31 -15.35 13.69 6.28
C SER A 31 -13.85 13.86 6.05
N SER A 32 -13.00 13.25 6.88
CA SER A 32 -11.55 13.42 6.90
C SER A 32 -11.09 14.89 7.07
N PRO A 33 -11.60 15.62 8.08
CA PRO A 33 -11.42 17.06 8.21
C PRO A 33 -9.97 17.49 8.48
N PHE A 34 -9.16 16.56 9.00
CA PHE A 34 -7.77 16.81 9.39
C PHE A 34 -6.76 16.18 8.42
N TYR A 35 -7.17 16.11 7.16
CA TYR A 35 -6.25 15.70 6.10
C TYR A 35 -5.15 16.77 5.92
N ALA A 36 -3.91 16.35 6.07
CA ALA A 36 -2.77 17.25 5.92
C ALA A 36 -2.48 17.52 4.45
N GLU A 37 -2.16 18.79 4.12
CA GLU A 37 -1.64 19.13 2.81
C GLU A 37 -0.35 18.35 2.54
N GLN A 38 -0.21 17.82 1.33
CA GLN A 38 0.93 17.01 0.91
C GLN A 38 1.44 17.45 -0.45
N LEU A 39 2.72 17.19 -0.69
CA LEU A 39 3.36 17.44 -1.96
C LEU A 39 3.19 16.20 -2.87
N TYR A 40 2.12 16.19 -3.66
CA TYR A 40 1.82 15.05 -4.54
C TYR A 40 2.60 15.09 -5.85
N GLY A 41 2.85 13.89 -6.40
CA GLY A 41 3.32 13.71 -7.77
C GLY A 41 4.73 14.25 -8.02
N VAL A 42 5.58 14.29 -6.99
CA VAL A 42 6.99 14.67 -7.15
C VAL A 42 7.69 13.64 -8.03
N ARG A 43 8.17 14.08 -9.18
CA ARG A 43 8.98 13.26 -10.09
C ARG A 43 10.36 13.87 -10.26
N PRO A 44 11.43 13.28 -9.70
CA PRO A 44 12.81 13.70 -9.93
C PRO A 44 13.15 13.67 -11.42
N LEU A 45 13.85 14.71 -11.90
CA LEU A 45 14.28 14.84 -13.29
C LEU A 45 15.70 14.31 -13.49
N ALA A 46 16.03 14.02 -14.75
CA ALA A 46 17.30 13.41 -15.14
C ALA A 46 18.52 14.30 -14.83
N ASP A 47 18.35 15.63 -14.73
CA ASP A 47 19.42 16.57 -14.37
C ASP A 47 19.95 16.39 -12.94
N GLY A 48 19.24 15.65 -12.08
CA GLY A 48 19.61 15.40 -10.68
C GLY A 48 19.47 16.60 -9.73
N GLU A 49 19.00 17.74 -10.21
CA GLU A 49 18.88 19.00 -9.49
C GLU A 49 17.43 19.51 -9.42
N SER A 50 16.53 18.92 -10.24
CA SER A 50 15.14 19.36 -10.39
C SER A 50 14.14 18.24 -10.20
N PHE A 51 12.88 18.61 -9.93
CA PHE A 51 11.73 17.74 -9.96
C PHE A 51 10.57 18.40 -10.69
N ALA A 52 9.66 17.60 -11.20
CA ALA A 52 8.45 18.06 -11.87
C ALA A 52 7.20 17.66 -11.09
N ARG A 53 6.13 18.48 -11.23
CA ARG A 53 4.80 18.23 -10.66
C ARG A 53 3.71 18.73 -11.61
N ILE A 54 2.53 18.10 -11.51
CA ILE A 54 1.33 18.62 -12.17
C ILE A 54 0.83 19.86 -11.40
N SER A 55 0.45 20.93 -12.13
CA SER A 55 -0.18 22.11 -11.56
C SER A 55 -1.57 21.80 -10.98
N SER A 56 -2.05 22.66 -10.07
CA SER A 56 -3.35 22.46 -9.41
C SER A 56 -4.54 22.49 -10.37
N ASP A 57 -4.45 23.23 -11.47
CA ASP A 57 -5.45 23.28 -12.55
C ASP A 57 -5.33 22.09 -13.52
N ARG A 58 -4.33 21.20 -13.32
CA ARG A 58 -4.06 20.03 -14.14
C ARG A 58 -3.79 20.32 -15.62
N LYS A 59 -3.32 21.53 -15.94
CA LYS A 59 -3.02 21.94 -17.33
C LYS A 59 -1.53 22.05 -17.63
N LYS A 60 -0.68 22.00 -16.59
CA LYS A 60 0.76 22.16 -16.75
C LYS A 60 1.54 21.09 -16.00
N ILE A 61 2.75 20.82 -16.48
CA ILE A 61 3.82 20.14 -15.75
C ILE A 61 4.86 21.17 -15.44
N VAL A 62 5.06 21.46 -14.16
CA VAL A 62 5.91 22.55 -13.67
C VAL A 62 7.18 21.97 -13.07
N ARG A 63 8.32 22.60 -13.38
CA ARG A 63 9.65 22.24 -12.90
C ARG A 63 10.02 23.05 -11.67
N TYR A 64 10.59 22.40 -10.68
CA TYR A 64 11.06 22.98 -9.42
C TYR A 64 12.50 22.58 -9.14
N SER A 65 13.24 23.44 -8.43
CA SER A 65 14.60 23.14 -7.97
C SER A 65 14.59 22.33 -6.66
N PHE A 66 15.34 21.25 -6.57
CA PHE A 66 15.61 20.56 -5.31
C PHE A 66 16.46 21.38 -4.35
N LYS A 67 17.22 22.37 -4.84
CA LYS A 67 18.08 23.22 -3.99
C LYS A 67 17.29 24.30 -3.27
N THR A 68 16.31 24.91 -3.97
CA THR A 68 15.58 26.09 -3.45
C THR A 68 14.10 25.82 -3.20
N GLY A 69 13.53 24.76 -3.79
CA GLY A 69 12.09 24.48 -3.78
C GLY A 69 11.27 25.46 -4.62
N GLU A 70 11.93 26.34 -5.40
CA GLU A 70 11.25 27.32 -6.24
C GLU A 70 10.93 26.76 -7.62
N GLU A 71 9.87 27.28 -8.24
CA GLU A 71 9.55 27.05 -9.64
C GLU A 71 10.67 27.59 -10.54
N THR A 72 11.14 26.78 -11.48
CA THR A 72 12.21 27.13 -12.41
C THR A 72 11.76 27.16 -13.87
N GLY A 73 10.54 26.69 -14.15
CA GLY A 73 9.97 26.71 -15.48
C GLY A 73 8.80 25.77 -15.66
N VAL A 74 8.25 25.77 -16.86
CA VAL A 74 7.15 24.89 -17.28
C VAL A 74 7.66 23.91 -18.33
N VAL A 75 7.53 22.62 -18.06
CA VAL A 75 7.97 21.55 -18.98
C VAL A 75 6.89 21.26 -20.03
N CYS A 76 5.61 21.31 -19.64
CA CYS A 76 4.47 21.14 -20.52
C CYS A 76 3.37 22.13 -20.16
N ASP A 77 2.80 22.78 -21.16
CA ASP A 77 1.63 23.66 -21.02
C ASP A 77 0.57 23.25 -22.06
N LEU A 78 -0.48 22.57 -21.62
CA LEU A 78 -1.56 22.12 -22.51
C LEU A 78 -2.32 23.27 -23.17
N THR A 79 -2.34 24.44 -22.54
CA THR A 79 -3.01 25.64 -23.08
C THR A 79 -2.28 26.24 -24.30
N LYS A 80 -1.02 25.87 -24.51
CA LYS A 80 -0.18 26.29 -25.63
C LYS A 80 0.14 25.16 -26.61
N ALA A 81 -0.33 23.95 -26.31
CA ALA A 81 -0.07 22.79 -27.14
C ALA A 81 -0.75 22.93 -28.50
N ARG A 82 -0.07 22.51 -29.56
CA ARG A 82 -0.59 22.49 -30.93
C ARG A 82 -1.00 21.07 -31.32
N GLY A 83 -2.19 20.91 -31.83
CA GLY A 83 -2.73 19.62 -32.29
C GLY A 83 -3.97 19.25 -31.48
N ALA A 84 -3.91 18.19 -30.66
CA ALA A 84 -5.05 17.79 -29.84
C ALA A 84 -5.33 18.82 -28.73
N GLU A 85 -6.60 19.01 -28.40
CA GLU A 85 -7.07 19.84 -27.29
C GLU A 85 -7.48 18.96 -26.13
N LEU A 86 -6.86 19.17 -24.95
CA LEU A 86 -7.17 18.45 -23.71
C LEU A 86 -7.61 19.43 -22.62
N ASN A 87 -8.64 19.06 -21.87
CA ASN A 87 -9.11 19.86 -20.73
C ASN A 87 -8.17 19.80 -19.51
N GLY A 88 -7.33 18.78 -19.43
CA GLY A 88 -6.37 18.54 -18.37
C GLY A 88 -5.69 17.19 -18.51
N LEU A 89 -4.75 16.90 -17.61
CA LEU A 89 -4.03 15.62 -17.56
C LEU A 89 -4.29 14.88 -16.23
N ASP A 90 -4.44 13.57 -16.31
CA ASP A 90 -4.57 12.69 -15.15
C ASP A 90 -3.22 12.25 -14.60
N GLY A 91 -2.22 12.18 -15.47
CA GLY A 91 -0.85 11.79 -15.18
C GLY A 91 0.05 12.03 -16.39
N TYR A 92 1.33 11.70 -16.22
CA TYR A 92 2.29 11.80 -17.32
C TYR A 92 3.46 10.85 -17.14
N ILE A 93 4.14 10.53 -18.26
CA ILE A 93 5.38 9.75 -18.29
C ILE A 93 6.37 10.51 -19.19
N MET A 94 7.56 10.82 -18.70
CA MET A 94 8.60 11.45 -19.50
C MET A 94 9.45 10.40 -20.23
N SER A 95 9.87 10.71 -21.45
CA SER A 95 10.94 9.95 -22.11
C SER A 95 12.25 10.09 -21.32
N PRO A 96 13.20 9.14 -21.45
CA PRO A 96 14.48 9.20 -20.73
C PRO A 96 15.30 10.47 -21.00
N ASP A 97 15.19 11.04 -22.21
CA ASP A 97 15.82 12.30 -22.62
C ASP A 97 15.00 13.56 -22.28
N GLU A 98 13.82 13.39 -21.68
CA GLU A 98 12.85 14.43 -21.29
C GLU A 98 12.33 15.31 -22.44
N LYS A 99 12.55 14.90 -23.70
CA LYS A 99 12.08 15.66 -24.88
C LYS A 99 10.66 15.32 -25.29
N ARG A 100 10.11 14.19 -24.82
CA ARG A 100 8.74 13.76 -25.06
C ARG A 100 8.06 13.39 -23.76
N ILE A 101 6.77 13.63 -23.72
CA ILE A 101 5.96 13.31 -22.55
C ILE A 101 4.70 12.60 -23.02
N LEU A 102 4.39 11.44 -22.45
CA LEU A 102 3.08 10.83 -22.58
C LEU A 102 2.14 11.51 -21.57
N ILE A 103 1.17 12.22 -22.09
CA ILE A 103 0.07 12.85 -21.32
C ILE A 103 -1.04 11.83 -21.19
N GLN A 104 -1.42 11.50 -19.95
CA GLN A 104 -2.51 10.59 -19.62
C GLN A 104 -3.80 11.36 -19.38
N THR A 105 -4.90 10.89 -19.97
CA THR A 105 -6.24 11.47 -19.78
C THR A 105 -7.31 10.37 -19.88
N ASN A 106 -8.56 10.69 -19.47
CA ASN A 106 -9.69 9.75 -19.51
C ASN A 106 -9.39 8.41 -18.81
N THR A 107 -8.77 8.48 -17.65
CA THR A 107 -8.31 7.32 -16.90
C THR A 107 -9.47 6.54 -16.30
N GLN A 108 -9.51 5.24 -16.57
CA GLN A 108 -10.47 4.29 -16.03
C GLN A 108 -9.71 3.22 -15.24
N PRO A 109 -9.95 3.09 -13.92
CA PRO A 109 -9.36 2.02 -13.12
C PRO A 109 -9.92 0.66 -13.57
N ILE A 110 -9.11 -0.38 -13.48
CA ILE A 110 -9.50 -1.78 -13.74
C ILE A 110 -9.53 -2.53 -12.41
N TYR A 111 -8.37 -2.72 -11.79
CA TYR A 111 -8.19 -3.34 -10.47
C TYR A 111 -7.43 -2.37 -9.54
N ARG A 112 -6.74 -2.89 -8.52
CA ARG A 112 -6.02 -2.08 -7.53
C ARG A 112 -4.92 -1.21 -8.14
N HIS A 113 -4.18 -1.71 -9.12
CA HIS A 113 -3.01 -1.05 -9.72
C HIS A 113 -3.22 -0.71 -11.19
N SER A 114 -3.96 -1.56 -11.91
CA SER A 114 -4.18 -1.44 -13.34
C SER A 114 -5.23 -0.39 -13.69
N LYS A 115 -5.01 0.26 -14.83
CA LYS A 115 -5.89 1.25 -15.42
C LYS A 115 -5.72 1.26 -16.92
N LYS A 116 -6.75 1.67 -17.65
CA LYS A 116 -6.68 2.05 -19.05
C LYS A 116 -6.93 3.54 -19.18
N ALA A 117 -6.23 4.17 -20.12
CA ALA A 117 -6.35 5.60 -20.37
C ALA A 117 -6.05 5.93 -21.83
N GLU A 118 -6.41 7.11 -22.27
CA GLU A 118 -5.93 7.67 -23.52
C GLU A 118 -4.61 8.39 -23.26
N TYR A 119 -3.62 8.11 -24.13
CA TYR A 119 -2.31 8.74 -24.04
C TYR A 119 -2.01 9.58 -25.28
N TYR A 120 -1.40 10.74 -25.04
CA TYR A 120 -0.97 11.69 -26.05
C TYR A 120 0.52 11.95 -25.92
N ILE A 121 1.21 12.05 -27.04
CA ILE A 121 2.64 12.40 -27.08
C ILE A 121 2.76 13.92 -27.18
N TYR A 122 3.30 14.52 -26.14
CA TYR A 122 3.69 15.94 -26.13
C TYR A 122 5.19 16.04 -26.45
N SER A 123 5.53 16.83 -27.48
CA SER A 123 6.92 17.17 -27.82
C SER A 123 7.29 18.47 -27.14
N VAL A 124 8.32 18.46 -26.28
CA VAL A 124 8.73 19.63 -25.49
C VAL A 124 9.26 20.77 -26.36
N ASP A 125 10.07 20.44 -27.38
CA ASP A 125 10.74 21.44 -28.23
C ASP A 125 9.77 22.25 -29.09
N ASN A 126 8.75 21.60 -29.66
CA ASN A 126 7.84 22.24 -30.61
C ASN A 126 6.40 22.35 -30.09
N GLN A 127 6.14 21.92 -28.85
CA GLN A 127 4.84 22.00 -28.17
C GLN A 127 3.69 21.34 -28.97
N THR A 128 3.97 20.27 -29.71
CA THR A 128 2.92 19.52 -30.43
C THR A 128 2.37 18.42 -29.54
N LEU A 129 1.05 18.16 -29.65
CA LEU A 129 0.32 17.15 -28.92
C LEU A 129 -0.47 16.28 -29.90
N VAL A 130 -0.12 15.00 -29.98
CA VAL A 130 -0.77 14.03 -30.88
C VAL A 130 -1.11 12.76 -30.12
N PRO A 131 -2.19 12.04 -30.47
CA PRO A 131 -2.53 10.79 -29.81
C PRO A 131 -1.42 9.74 -30.02
N LEU A 132 -1.13 8.95 -28.98
CA LEU A 132 -0.22 7.80 -29.06
C LEU A 132 -0.79 6.73 -29.99
N SER A 133 -2.09 6.45 -29.87
CA SER A 133 -2.82 5.51 -30.72
C SER A 133 -4.20 6.08 -31.04
N LYS A 134 -4.71 5.76 -32.25
CA LYS A 134 -6.08 6.11 -32.68
C LYS A 134 -7.07 4.94 -32.49
N ASN A 135 -6.57 3.80 -31.99
CA ASN A 135 -7.30 2.53 -31.96
C ASN A 135 -7.87 2.18 -30.58
N GLY A 136 -8.07 3.16 -29.71
CA GLY A 136 -8.63 2.99 -28.37
C GLY A 136 -7.64 3.19 -27.24
N PRO A 137 -8.11 3.08 -25.98
CA PRO A 137 -7.29 3.33 -24.79
C PRO A 137 -6.18 2.30 -24.61
N GLN A 138 -5.12 2.70 -23.90
CA GLN A 138 -3.92 1.91 -23.68
C GLN A 138 -3.73 1.62 -22.19
N GLN A 139 -3.02 0.51 -21.90
CA GLN A 139 -2.55 0.14 -20.56
C GLN A 139 -1.03 0.17 -20.55
N GLU A 140 -0.44 0.65 -19.45
CA GLU A 140 0.97 0.54 -19.11
C GLU A 140 1.97 1.00 -20.18
N PRO A 141 1.78 2.16 -20.82
CA PRO A 141 2.74 2.61 -21.83
C PRO A 141 4.12 2.86 -21.23
N LEU A 142 5.16 2.48 -21.97
CA LEU A 142 6.57 2.59 -21.61
C LEU A 142 7.39 3.09 -22.79
N PHE A 143 8.16 4.16 -22.60
CA PHE A 143 9.18 4.58 -23.57
C PHE A 143 10.33 3.58 -23.62
N SER A 144 10.87 3.38 -24.82
CA SER A 144 12.18 2.76 -24.98
C SER A 144 13.28 3.65 -24.36
N PRO A 145 14.42 3.08 -23.91
CA PRO A 145 15.53 3.86 -23.33
C PRO A 145 16.06 4.99 -24.23
N ASP A 146 16.01 4.84 -25.56
CA ASP A 146 16.38 5.88 -26.53
C ASP A 146 15.27 6.93 -26.78
N GLY A 147 14.10 6.76 -26.16
CA GLY A 147 12.96 7.67 -26.28
C GLY A 147 12.24 7.65 -27.64
N ASN A 148 12.59 6.72 -28.55
CA ASN A 148 12.09 6.72 -29.93
C ASN A 148 10.93 5.75 -30.17
N MET A 149 10.57 4.96 -29.18
CA MET A 149 9.45 4.01 -29.25
C MET A 149 8.64 4.04 -27.96
N VAL A 150 7.39 3.61 -28.05
CA VAL A 150 6.51 3.34 -26.91
C VAL A 150 5.88 1.97 -27.07
N ALA A 151 6.05 1.09 -26.10
CA ALA A 151 5.27 -0.14 -25.99
C ALA A 151 4.10 0.06 -25.05
N PHE A 152 2.98 -0.60 -25.30
CA PHE A 152 1.79 -0.58 -24.44
C PHE A 152 0.94 -1.84 -24.66
N VAL A 153 -0.03 -2.07 -23.79
CA VAL A 153 -0.99 -3.16 -23.93
C VAL A 153 -2.39 -2.60 -24.27
N ARG A 154 -3.07 -3.25 -25.18
CA ARG A 154 -4.49 -3.05 -25.54
C ARG A 154 -5.11 -4.41 -25.83
N ASP A 155 -6.31 -4.65 -25.27
CA ASP A 155 -7.05 -5.90 -25.44
C ASP A 155 -6.19 -7.15 -25.20
N ASN A 156 -5.40 -7.12 -24.10
CA ASN A 156 -4.48 -8.17 -23.65
C ASN A 156 -3.33 -8.49 -24.61
N ASN A 157 -3.08 -7.65 -25.61
CA ASN A 157 -2.01 -7.78 -26.58
C ASN A 157 -1.01 -6.62 -26.50
N LEU A 158 0.26 -6.94 -26.73
CA LEU A 158 1.36 -6.00 -26.72
C LEU A 158 1.48 -5.30 -28.06
N PHE A 159 1.64 -3.98 -28.05
CA PHE A 159 1.82 -3.10 -29.21
C PHE A 159 3.09 -2.28 -29.08
N LEU A 160 3.64 -1.88 -30.21
CA LEU A 160 4.82 -1.01 -30.32
C LEU A 160 4.54 0.13 -31.26
N VAL A 161 4.77 1.37 -30.82
CA VAL A 161 4.70 2.58 -31.64
C VAL A 161 6.10 3.11 -31.90
N LYS A 162 6.49 3.30 -33.16
CA LYS A 162 7.75 3.91 -33.59
C LYS A 162 7.55 5.39 -33.85
N LEU A 163 8.01 6.26 -32.96
CA LEU A 163 7.72 7.68 -32.96
C LEU A 163 8.36 8.43 -34.11
N LEU A 164 9.55 8.01 -34.54
CA LEU A 164 10.25 8.61 -35.68
C LEU A 164 9.63 8.25 -37.04
N TYR A 165 8.72 7.30 -37.10
CA TYR A 165 8.08 6.81 -38.32
C TYR A 165 6.57 7.17 -38.30
N ASN A 166 6.29 8.45 -38.07
CA ASN A 166 4.92 8.99 -38.02
C ASN A 166 4.02 8.23 -37.06
N ASN A 167 4.54 7.86 -35.87
CA ASN A 167 3.85 7.10 -34.85
C ASN A 167 3.25 5.79 -35.40
N SER A 168 4.01 5.08 -36.26
CA SER A 168 3.53 3.81 -36.80
C SER A 168 3.36 2.78 -35.69
N GLU A 169 2.14 2.26 -35.55
CA GLU A 169 1.76 1.24 -34.57
C GLU A 169 1.88 -0.16 -35.20
N SER A 170 2.47 -1.09 -34.46
CA SER A 170 2.56 -2.50 -34.81
C SER A 170 2.07 -3.35 -33.64
N GLN A 171 1.26 -4.36 -33.94
CA GLN A 171 0.88 -5.38 -32.97
C GLN A 171 1.98 -6.43 -32.86
N ILE A 172 2.40 -6.77 -31.63
CA ILE A 172 3.50 -7.71 -31.36
C ILE A 172 2.96 -9.10 -31.02
N THR A 173 1.83 -9.17 -30.28
CA THR A 173 1.15 -10.43 -29.93
C THR A 173 -0.27 -10.43 -30.42
N GLU A 174 -0.83 -11.61 -30.75
CA GLU A 174 -2.16 -11.75 -31.34
C GLU A 174 -3.07 -12.72 -30.57
N ASP A 175 -2.51 -13.45 -29.59
CA ASP A 175 -3.21 -14.49 -28.85
C ASP A 175 -3.87 -13.99 -27.54
N GLY A 176 -3.76 -12.68 -27.26
CA GLY A 176 -4.36 -12.05 -26.09
C GLY A 176 -5.88 -12.09 -26.11
N LYS A 177 -6.46 -12.58 -25.01
CA LYS A 177 -7.92 -12.69 -24.83
C LYS A 177 -8.25 -12.70 -23.36
N PHE A 178 -9.17 -11.84 -22.93
CA PHE A 178 -9.65 -11.76 -21.56
C PHE A 178 -10.13 -13.12 -21.04
N ASN A 179 -9.75 -13.50 -19.84
CA ASN A 179 -9.99 -14.80 -19.20
C ASN A 179 -9.28 -16.00 -19.88
N TYR A 180 -8.31 -15.76 -20.78
CA TYR A 180 -7.56 -16.83 -21.43
C TYR A 180 -6.04 -16.55 -21.50
N VAL A 181 -5.63 -15.46 -22.16
CA VAL A 181 -4.22 -15.15 -22.35
C VAL A 181 -4.00 -13.66 -22.20
N LEU A 182 -3.02 -13.29 -21.38
CA LEU A 182 -2.60 -11.92 -21.19
C LEU A 182 -1.13 -11.77 -21.57
N ASN A 183 -0.80 -10.77 -22.38
CA ASN A 183 0.55 -10.45 -22.80
C ASN A 183 0.99 -9.10 -22.27
N GLY A 184 2.03 -9.06 -21.44
CA GLY A 184 2.62 -7.83 -20.95
C GLY A 184 1.86 -7.11 -19.82
N ILE A 185 0.76 -7.68 -19.37
CA ILE A 185 0.03 -7.30 -18.14
C ILE A 185 -0.22 -8.57 -17.32
N PRO A 186 -0.26 -8.47 -15.98
CA PRO A 186 -0.53 -9.60 -15.10
C PRO A 186 -2.01 -10.02 -15.11
N ASP A 187 -2.30 -11.24 -14.65
CA ASP A 187 -3.62 -11.64 -14.23
C ASP A 187 -3.97 -11.01 -12.87
N TRP A 188 -5.21 -11.20 -12.41
CA TRP A 188 -5.72 -10.57 -11.20
C TRP A 188 -4.84 -10.89 -9.97
N VAL A 189 -4.47 -12.16 -9.75
CA VAL A 189 -3.73 -12.55 -8.55
C VAL A 189 -2.28 -12.05 -8.54
N TYR A 190 -1.64 -11.98 -9.70
CA TYR A 190 -0.30 -11.40 -9.81
C TYR A 190 -0.32 -9.88 -9.61
N GLU A 191 -1.34 -9.20 -10.14
CA GLU A 191 -1.50 -7.76 -9.89
C GLU A 191 -1.69 -7.45 -8.42
N GLU A 192 -2.61 -8.16 -7.77
CA GLU A 192 -2.97 -7.93 -6.37
C GLU A 192 -1.81 -8.27 -5.43
N GLU A 193 -1.19 -9.45 -5.58
CA GLU A 193 -0.30 -10.02 -4.58
C GLU A 193 1.20 -9.83 -4.86
N PHE A 194 1.58 -9.59 -6.12
CA PHE A 194 2.94 -9.19 -6.48
C PHE A 194 3.06 -7.71 -6.84
N ALA A 195 1.99 -6.93 -6.67
CA ALA A 195 1.94 -5.48 -6.74
C ALA A 195 2.58 -4.87 -8.01
N PHE A 196 2.19 -5.34 -9.19
CA PHE A 196 2.58 -4.75 -10.46
C PHE A 196 1.45 -4.85 -11.50
N SER A 197 1.43 -3.90 -12.43
CA SER A 197 0.46 -3.83 -13.54
C SER A 197 1.13 -3.93 -14.91
N ARG A 198 2.46 -3.74 -14.99
CA ARG A 198 3.23 -3.88 -16.23
C ARG A 198 4.16 -5.08 -16.15
N ALA A 199 4.00 -6.01 -17.09
CA ALA A 199 4.75 -7.25 -17.19
C ALA A 199 5.66 -7.29 -18.44
N PHE A 200 6.18 -6.14 -18.89
CA PHE A 200 7.12 -6.04 -20.01
C PHE A 200 8.18 -4.96 -19.78
N ASP A 201 9.32 -5.06 -20.47
CA ASP A 201 10.41 -4.09 -20.38
C ASP A 201 11.22 -4.05 -21.68
N PHE A 202 11.93 -2.93 -21.92
CA PHE A 202 12.86 -2.76 -23.03
C PHE A 202 14.30 -3.04 -22.61
N SER A 203 15.12 -3.60 -23.54
CA SER A 203 16.57 -3.67 -23.35
C SER A 203 17.20 -2.28 -23.33
N ALA A 204 18.34 -2.13 -22.65
CA ALA A 204 19.06 -0.86 -22.50
C ALA A 204 19.42 -0.21 -23.84
N ASP A 205 19.64 -0.99 -24.88
CA ASP A 205 19.93 -0.51 -26.23
C ASP A 205 18.69 -0.33 -27.12
N SER A 206 17.49 -0.47 -26.56
CA SER A 206 16.19 -0.32 -27.23
C SER A 206 15.95 -1.29 -28.40
N LYS A 207 16.66 -2.41 -28.47
CA LYS A 207 16.56 -3.36 -29.60
C LYS A 207 15.71 -4.59 -29.27
N MET A 208 15.50 -4.87 -27.99
CA MET A 208 14.71 -6.00 -27.55
C MET A 208 13.54 -5.51 -26.69
N LEU A 209 12.43 -6.24 -26.76
CA LEU A 209 11.30 -6.15 -25.84
C LEU A 209 11.11 -7.52 -25.21
N ALA A 210 10.89 -7.59 -23.90
CA ALA A 210 10.58 -8.84 -23.21
C ALA A 210 9.32 -8.67 -22.39
N TRP A 211 8.53 -9.75 -22.24
CA TRP A 211 7.30 -9.73 -21.45
C TRP A 211 7.00 -11.07 -20.81
N ILE A 212 6.17 -11.06 -19.80
CA ILE A 212 5.54 -12.25 -19.23
C ILE A 212 4.21 -12.46 -19.96
N ARG A 213 4.01 -13.70 -20.46
CA ARG A 213 2.74 -14.19 -21.00
C ARG A 213 2.07 -15.05 -19.93
N PHE A 214 0.84 -14.74 -19.61
CA PHE A 214 0.01 -15.46 -18.67
C PHE A 214 -1.04 -16.26 -19.44
N ASP A 215 -1.11 -17.56 -19.19
CA ASP A 215 -2.15 -18.43 -19.70
C ASP A 215 -3.05 -18.82 -18.51
N GLU A 216 -4.16 -18.13 -18.39
CA GLU A 216 -5.14 -18.30 -17.31
C GLU A 216 -6.30 -19.23 -17.71
N SER A 217 -6.17 -19.95 -18.82
CA SER A 217 -7.25 -20.83 -19.34
C SER A 217 -7.72 -21.87 -18.33
N GLN A 218 -6.80 -22.37 -17.49
CA GLN A 218 -7.08 -23.38 -16.45
C GLN A 218 -7.40 -22.77 -15.08
N VAL A 219 -7.29 -21.45 -14.91
CA VAL A 219 -7.66 -20.79 -13.66
C VAL A 219 -9.17 -20.78 -13.52
N PRO A 220 -9.74 -21.13 -12.36
CA PRO A 220 -11.19 -21.08 -12.16
C PRO A 220 -11.76 -19.66 -12.33
N LEU A 221 -12.99 -19.57 -12.84
CA LEU A 221 -13.77 -18.35 -12.89
C LEU A 221 -14.46 -18.08 -11.54
N TYR A 222 -14.52 -16.83 -11.16
CA TYR A 222 -15.44 -16.31 -10.16
C TYR A 222 -16.45 -15.39 -10.85
N GLU A 223 -17.72 -15.48 -10.46
CA GLU A 223 -18.82 -14.72 -11.03
C GLU A 223 -19.53 -13.93 -9.93
N MET A 224 -19.79 -12.67 -10.19
CA MET A 224 -20.56 -11.81 -9.29
C MET A 224 -21.64 -11.05 -10.07
N GLN A 225 -22.80 -10.90 -9.46
CA GLN A 225 -23.90 -10.16 -10.06
C GLN A 225 -23.71 -8.65 -9.93
N MET A 226 -23.84 -7.95 -11.05
CA MET A 226 -23.86 -6.51 -11.13
C MET A 226 -25.26 -6.01 -11.35
N PHE A 227 -25.67 -5.02 -10.59
CA PHE A 227 -26.99 -4.40 -10.62
C PHE A 227 -26.90 -2.98 -11.19
N LYS A 228 -28.03 -2.36 -11.52
CA LYS A 228 -28.07 -0.98 -11.98
C LYS A 228 -27.33 -0.03 -11.01
N GLY A 229 -27.61 -0.13 -9.71
CA GLY A 229 -27.01 0.74 -8.69
C GLY A 229 -27.36 2.21 -8.89
N LEU A 230 -26.73 3.09 -8.08
CA LEU A 230 -26.96 4.54 -8.18
C LEU A 230 -25.67 5.37 -8.23
N ALA A 231 -24.54 4.85 -7.70
CA ALA A 231 -23.29 5.60 -7.66
C ALA A 231 -22.07 4.66 -7.60
N PRO A 232 -21.52 4.26 -8.74
CA PRO A 232 -21.94 4.57 -10.12
C PRO A 232 -23.23 3.86 -10.53
N GLU A 233 -23.89 4.41 -11.55
CA GLU A 233 -25.08 3.82 -12.17
C GLU A 233 -24.65 3.01 -13.40
N HIS A 234 -25.03 1.74 -13.43
CA HIS A 234 -24.81 0.79 -14.52
C HIS A 234 -26.11 0.64 -15.31
N LYS A 235 -26.31 1.50 -16.31
CA LYS A 235 -27.56 1.56 -17.11
C LYS A 235 -27.82 0.28 -17.89
N GLU A 236 -26.77 -0.46 -18.25
CA GLU A 236 -26.83 -1.77 -18.90
C GLU A 236 -27.55 -2.81 -18.04
N ASN A 237 -27.59 -2.62 -16.72
CA ASN A 237 -28.23 -3.53 -15.76
C ASN A 237 -29.61 -3.01 -15.30
N THR A 238 -30.29 -2.18 -16.10
CA THR A 238 -31.58 -1.55 -15.72
C THR A 238 -32.68 -2.58 -15.55
N ASP A 239 -32.78 -3.55 -16.46
CA ASP A 239 -33.92 -4.50 -16.51
C ASP A 239 -33.57 -5.80 -15.78
N TYR A 240 -32.33 -6.29 -15.95
CA TYR A 240 -31.84 -7.51 -15.31
C TYR A 240 -30.41 -7.31 -14.81
N PRO A 241 -30.00 -7.96 -13.69
CA PRO A 241 -28.61 -8.00 -13.31
C PRO A 241 -27.82 -8.81 -14.34
N HIS A 242 -26.52 -8.47 -14.50
CA HIS A 242 -25.60 -9.22 -15.34
C HIS A 242 -24.45 -9.75 -14.50
N ASP A 243 -23.86 -10.87 -14.93
CA ASP A 243 -22.71 -11.44 -14.28
C ASP A 243 -21.42 -10.80 -14.79
N TYR A 244 -20.53 -10.42 -13.87
CA TYR A 244 -19.15 -10.08 -14.16
C TYR A 244 -18.28 -11.25 -13.76
N SER A 245 -17.60 -11.85 -14.74
CA SER A 245 -16.80 -13.05 -14.56
C SER A 245 -15.33 -12.75 -14.80
N TYR A 246 -14.45 -13.19 -13.89
CA TYR A 246 -13.01 -13.06 -14.03
C TYR A 246 -12.28 -14.25 -13.39
N LYS A 247 -11.00 -14.42 -13.73
CA LYS A 247 -10.18 -15.50 -13.20
C LYS A 247 -9.70 -15.19 -11.79
N TYR A 248 -10.04 -16.08 -10.84
CA TYR A 248 -9.62 -15.94 -9.45
C TYR A 248 -9.29 -17.32 -8.86
N PRO A 249 -8.00 -17.63 -8.66
CA PRO A 249 -7.60 -18.92 -8.11
C PRO A 249 -7.69 -18.89 -6.58
N VAL A 250 -8.65 -19.60 -5.98
CA VAL A 250 -8.67 -19.80 -4.52
C VAL A 250 -7.59 -20.78 -4.09
N ALA A 251 -7.18 -20.75 -2.82
CA ALA A 251 -6.15 -21.62 -2.26
C ALA A 251 -6.31 -23.09 -2.67
N GLY A 252 -5.25 -23.70 -3.15
CA GLY A 252 -5.20 -25.08 -3.66
C GLY A 252 -5.59 -25.25 -5.12
N GLN A 253 -6.07 -24.20 -5.80
CA GLN A 253 -6.47 -24.26 -7.21
C GLN A 253 -5.30 -23.94 -8.16
N ALA A 254 -5.54 -24.09 -9.47
CA ALA A 254 -4.55 -23.80 -10.49
C ALA A 254 -4.33 -22.29 -10.64
N ASN A 255 -3.05 -21.89 -10.76
CA ASN A 255 -2.63 -20.56 -11.18
C ASN A 255 -2.38 -20.51 -12.69
N SER A 256 -2.23 -19.30 -13.23
CA SER A 256 -1.80 -19.09 -14.60
C SER A 256 -0.48 -19.78 -14.91
N LYS A 257 -0.37 -20.37 -16.10
CA LYS A 257 0.93 -20.84 -16.63
C LYS A 257 1.66 -19.66 -17.22
N VAL A 258 2.85 -19.37 -16.70
CA VAL A 258 3.61 -18.19 -17.09
C VAL A 258 4.86 -18.53 -17.90
N LYS A 259 5.17 -17.68 -18.87
CA LYS A 259 6.38 -17.78 -19.72
C LYS A 259 6.95 -16.40 -19.92
N VAL A 260 8.27 -16.30 -20.03
CA VAL A 260 8.95 -15.08 -20.47
C VAL A 260 9.26 -15.20 -21.95
N LEU A 261 8.85 -14.20 -22.72
CA LEU A 261 9.12 -14.10 -24.15
C LEU A 261 10.00 -12.87 -24.41
N SER A 262 10.85 -12.95 -25.43
CA SER A 262 11.66 -11.84 -25.94
C SER A 262 11.42 -11.66 -27.43
N TYR A 263 11.42 -10.39 -27.86
CA TYR A 263 11.17 -9.98 -29.24
C TYR A 263 12.29 -9.07 -29.73
N ASP A 264 12.92 -9.44 -30.83
CA ASP A 264 13.90 -8.62 -31.53
C ASP A 264 13.17 -7.65 -32.47
N ILE A 265 13.23 -6.34 -32.13
CA ILE A 265 12.47 -5.27 -32.80
C ILE A 265 12.89 -5.11 -34.29
N LYS A 266 14.13 -5.47 -34.66
CA LYS A 266 14.63 -5.35 -36.03
C LYS A 266 14.23 -6.55 -36.87
N SER A 267 14.42 -7.76 -36.35
CA SER A 267 14.16 -9.00 -37.11
C SER A 267 12.73 -9.51 -36.98
N HIS A 268 11.92 -8.93 -36.07
CA HIS A 268 10.56 -9.36 -35.74
C HIS A 268 10.45 -10.81 -35.26
N VAL A 269 11.49 -11.32 -34.62
CA VAL A 269 11.56 -12.71 -34.14
C VAL A 269 11.26 -12.74 -32.64
N THR A 270 10.23 -13.51 -32.26
CA THR A 270 9.92 -13.85 -30.89
C THR A 270 10.58 -15.16 -30.47
N ARG A 271 11.11 -15.19 -29.24
CA ARG A 271 11.71 -16.40 -28.63
C ARG A 271 11.16 -16.58 -27.20
N GLN A 272 10.98 -17.82 -26.81
CA GLN A 272 10.71 -18.14 -25.40
C GLN A 272 12.03 -18.27 -24.65
N MET A 273 12.16 -17.56 -23.52
CA MET A 273 13.31 -17.67 -22.63
C MET A 273 13.31 -19.03 -21.92
N ALA A 274 14.49 -19.68 -21.86
CA ALA A 274 14.66 -20.98 -21.22
C ALA A 274 14.80 -20.84 -19.68
N VAL A 275 13.75 -20.34 -19.03
CA VAL A 275 13.71 -20.17 -17.58
C VAL A 275 13.36 -21.51 -16.92
N PRO A 276 14.24 -22.07 -16.05
CA PRO A 276 13.87 -23.23 -15.25
C PRO A 276 12.84 -22.82 -14.19
N LEU A 277 11.58 -23.09 -14.47
CA LEU A 277 10.45 -22.79 -13.60
C LEU A 277 9.68 -24.08 -13.28
N ASP A 278 9.33 -24.28 -12.02
CA ASP A 278 8.43 -25.34 -11.61
C ASP A 278 7.06 -25.17 -12.30
N SER A 279 6.34 -26.27 -12.54
CA SER A 279 5.08 -26.26 -13.30
C SER A 279 4.00 -25.35 -12.71
N ASP A 280 4.11 -25.02 -11.42
CA ASP A 280 3.20 -24.17 -10.63
C ASP A 280 3.95 -23.02 -9.93
N GLY A 281 5.19 -22.73 -10.36
CA GLY A 281 6.00 -21.60 -9.88
C GLY A 281 5.54 -20.26 -10.44
N TYR A 282 6.01 -19.21 -9.82
CA TYR A 282 5.67 -17.81 -10.15
C TYR A 282 6.86 -17.07 -10.79
N ILE A 283 6.55 -16.06 -11.60
CA ILE A 283 7.53 -15.06 -12.11
C ILE A 283 7.04 -13.67 -11.67
N PRO A 284 7.34 -13.23 -10.43
CA PRO A 284 6.83 -11.96 -9.91
C PRO A 284 7.50 -10.73 -10.54
N ARG A 285 8.68 -10.86 -11.17
CA ARG A 285 9.41 -9.73 -11.78
C ARG A 285 10.24 -10.15 -12.96
N ILE A 286 10.28 -9.29 -13.98
CA ILE A 286 11.34 -9.23 -14.99
C ILE A 286 11.88 -7.80 -15.07
N LYS A 287 13.16 -7.64 -15.36
CA LYS A 287 13.79 -6.33 -15.54
C LYS A 287 15.02 -6.44 -16.43
N PHE A 288 15.08 -5.66 -17.51
CA PHE A 288 16.34 -5.49 -18.20
C PHE A 288 17.33 -4.72 -17.33
N THR A 289 18.59 -5.15 -17.34
CA THR A 289 19.69 -4.45 -16.67
C THR A 289 20.24 -3.33 -17.57
N ASP A 290 21.22 -2.56 -17.05
CA ASP A 290 21.91 -1.55 -17.85
C ASP A 290 22.81 -2.17 -18.93
N THR A 291 23.04 -3.50 -18.90
CA THR A 291 23.77 -4.22 -19.93
C THR A 291 22.80 -4.67 -21.04
N PRO A 292 23.06 -4.33 -22.33
CA PRO A 292 22.24 -4.80 -23.42
C PRO A 292 22.02 -6.32 -23.38
N ASP A 293 20.86 -6.78 -23.83
CA ASP A 293 20.46 -8.18 -23.92
C ASP A 293 20.34 -8.93 -22.58
N GLN A 294 20.71 -8.34 -21.43
CA GLN A 294 20.61 -8.98 -20.11
C GLN A 294 19.27 -8.69 -19.43
N LEU A 295 18.45 -9.72 -19.31
CA LEU A 295 17.16 -9.70 -18.64
C LEU A 295 17.24 -10.45 -17.29
N ALA A 296 17.04 -9.76 -16.20
CA ALA A 296 16.84 -10.39 -14.90
C ALA A 296 15.42 -10.94 -14.79
N ILE A 297 15.29 -12.20 -14.38
CA ILE A 297 14.02 -12.90 -14.21
C ILE A 297 14.00 -13.45 -12.80
N VAL A 298 13.03 -13.01 -12.00
CA VAL A 298 12.81 -13.50 -10.63
C VAL A 298 11.76 -14.59 -10.66
N THR A 299 12.04 -15.73 -10.02
CA THR A 299 11.10 -16.83 -9.87
C THR A 299 10.87 -17.15 -8.40
N LEU A 300 9.68 -17.66 -8.09
CA LEU A 300 9.34 -18.24 -6.79
C LEU A 300 8.75 -19.63 -7.01
N ASN A 301 9.04 -20.56 -6.10
CA ASN A 301 8.26 -21.80 -6.01
C ASN A 301 6.84 -21.48 -5.48
N ARG A 302 5.90 -22.43 -5.59
CA ARG A 302 4.51 -22.23 -5.15
C ARG A 302 4.39 -21.85 -3.67
N HIS A 303 5.20 -22.43 -2.79
CA HIS A 303 5.24 -22.10 -1.37
C HIS A 303 5.87 -20.73 -1.06
N GLN A 304 6.44 -20.07 -2.08
CA GLN A 304 7.15 -18.78 -1.93
C GLN A 304 8.27 -18.83 -0.87
N SER A 305 8.83 -20.01 -0.67
CA SER A 305 9.93 -20.32 0.27
C SER A 305 11.30 -20.36 -0.42
N GLU A 306 11.33 -20.41 -1.74
CA GLU A 306 12.55 -20.36 -2.56
C GLU A 306 12.39 -19.34 -3.69
N MET A 307 13.23 -18.31 -3.68
CA MET A 307 13.35 -17.32 -4.73
C MET A 307 14.65 -17.53 -5.50
N LYS A 308 14.58 -17.50 -6.82
CA LYS A 308 15.77 -17.51 -7.68
C LYS A 308 15.79 -16.29 -8.58
N ILE A 309 16.99 -15.80 -8.89
CA ILE A 309 17.19 -14.80 -9.93
C ILE A 309 18.00 -15.45 -11.06
N PHE A 310 17.44 -15.39 -12.25
CA PHE A 310 18.10 -15.82 -13.47
C PHE A 310 18.52 -14.58 -14.27
N MET A 311 19.74 -14.61 -14.82
CA MET A 311 20.18 -13.67 -15.83
C MET A 311 20.00 -14.32 -17.20
N GLY A 312 19.02 -13.84 -17.94
CA GLY A 312 18.69 -14.30 -19.29
C GLY A 312 19.37 -13.44 -20.36
N ASN A 313 19.81 -14.06 -21.43
CA ASN A 313 20.20 -13.36 -22.65
C ASN A 313 19.02 -13.33 -23.61
N ALA A 314 18.43 -12.15 -23.82
CA ALA A 314 17.21 -11.98 -24.60
C ALA A 314 17.34 -12.36 -26.08
N ARG A 315 18.55 -12.40 -26.65
CA ARG A 315 18.81 -12.80 -28.06
C ARG A 315 19.00 -14.29 -28.20
N SER A 316 19.73 -14.92 -27.29
CA SER A 316 20.01 -16.36 -27.33
C SER A 316 19.02 -17.21 -26.56
N ASN A 317 18.10 -16.58 -25.80
CA ASN A 317 17.14 -17.15 -24.89
C ASN A 317 17.71 -18.00 -23.74
N VAL A 318 19.01 -18.07 -23.56
CA VAL A 318 19.68 -18.83 -22.49
C VAL A 318 19.53 -18.08 -21.17
N CYS A 319 19.19 -18.81 -20.11
CA CYS A 319 19.05 -18.27 -18.76
C CYS A 319 20.02 -18.97 -17.81
N LYS A 320 20.79 -18.19 -17.05
CA LYS A 320 21.72 -18.67 -16.03
C LYS A 320 21.25 -18.21 -14.66
N GLN A 321 21.10 -19.15 -13.72
CA GLN A 321 20.84 -18.81 -12.33
C GLN A 321 22.04 -18.10 -11.73
N ILE A 322 21.79 -16.95 -11.08
CA ILE A 322 22.81 -16.13 -10.43
C ILE A 322 22.62 -16.03 -8.93
N PHE A 323 21.40 -16.27 -8.42
CA PHE A 323 21.09 -16.07 -7.01
C PHE A 323 19.98 -17.03 -6.55
N THR A 324 20.03 -17.41 -5.27
CA THR A 324 18.95 -18.11 -4.57
C THR A 324 18.81 -17.57 -3.17
N GLU A 325 17.57 -17.30 -2.77
CA GLU A 325 17.13 -17.04 -1.40
C GLU A 325 16.22 -18.18 -0.95
N LYS A 326 16.36 -18.64 0.30
CA LYS A 326 15.48 -19.65 0.90
C LYS A 326 15.07 -19.23 2.30
N ASP A 327 13.84 -19.52 2.66
CA ASP A 327 13.29 -19.40 3.99
C ASP A 327 12.45 -20.64 4.30
N GLU A 328 12.50 -21.16 5.52
CA GLU A 328 11.72 -22.33 5.92
C GLU A 328 10.20 -22.07 5.92
N ARG A 329 9.82 -20.80 6.05
CA ARG A 329 8.44 -20.34 6.05
C ARG A 329 8.11 -19.74 4.68
N TYR A 330 8.39 -18.45 4.50
CA TYR A 330 8.16 -17.75 3.23
C TYR A 330 9.15 -16.59 3.07
N ILE A 331 9.39 -16.21 1.83
CA ILE A 331 10.19 -15.03 1.47
C ILE A 331 9.27 -13.82 1.45
N LYS A 332 9.67 -12.75 2.13
CA LYS A 332 8.91 -11.49 2.15
C LYS A 332 8.90 -10.83 0.77
N GLU A 333 7.79 -10.17 0.48
CA GLU A 333 7.58 -9.49 -0.81
C GLU A 333 8.62 -8.41 -1.06
N GLU A 334 9.07 -7.68 -0.04
CA GLU A 334 10.07 -6.63 -0.20
C GLU A 334 11.39 -7.16 -0.79
N THR A 335 11.70 -8.44 -0.62
CA THR A 335 12.90 -9.05 -1.18
C THR A 335 12.94 -8.93 -2.71
N TYR A 336 11.82 -9.13 -3.39
CA TYR A 336 11.75 -8.98 -4.85
C TYR A 336 11.12 -7.65 -5.30
N LEU A 337 10.26 -7.01 -4.50
CA LEU A 337 9.69 -5.69 -4.79
C LEU A 337 10.74 -4.58 -4.75
N GLN A 338 11.66 -4.65 -3.80
CA GLN A 338 12.72 -3.66 -3.60
C GLN A 338 14.03 -3.99 -4.32
N LEU A 339 14.04 -5.06 -5.13
CA LEU A 339 15.20 -5.43 -5.95
C LEU A 339 15.50 -4.32 -6.97
N LYS A 340 16.74 -3.78 -6.95
CA LYS A 340 17.19 -2.74 -7.86
C LYS A 340 18.51 -3.11 -8.51
N PHE A 341 18.56 -3.06 -9.85
CA PHE A 341 19.79 -3.19 -10.63
C PHE A 341 20.43 -1.80 -10.79
N ILE A 342 21.74 -1.73 -10.61
CA ILE A 342 22.54 -0.50 -10.68
C ILE A 342 23.88 -0.84 -11.33
N GLY A 343 24.05 -0.50 -12.61
CA GLY A 343 25.18 -0.94 -13.42
C GLY A 343 25.30 -2.48 -13.43
N ASN A 344 26.49 -3.00 -13.13
CA ASN A 344 26.77 -4.44 -13.07
C ASN A 344 26.45 -5.07 -11.70
N ASN A 345 25.58 -4.44 -10.91
CA ASN A 345 25.27 -4.88 -9.55
C ASN A 345 23.76 -4.83 -9.30
N PHE A 346 23.35 -5.42 -8.17
CA PHE A 346 21.99 -5.24 -7.64
C PHE A 346 21.98 -5.15 -6.12
N VAL A 347 20.99 -4.44 -5.60
CA VAL A 347 20.67 -4.38 -4.17
C VAL A 347 19.47 -5.25 -3.91
N LEU A 348 19.59 -6.10 -2.88
CA LEU A 348 18.55 -6.99 -2.38
C LEU A 348 18.28 -6.70 -0.92
N GLN A 349 17.02 -6.70 -0.51
CA GLN A 349 16.62 -6.76 0.89
C GLN A 349 16.37 -8.20 1.30
N SER A 350 16.81 -8.57 2.50
CA SER A 350 16.58 -9.91 3.05
C SER A 350 16.54 -9.91 4.55
N ASP A 351 15.67 -10.71 5.15
CA ASP A 351 15.55 -10.94 6.58
C ASP A 351 16.27 -12.21 7.06
N ARG A 352 17.18 -12.76 6.23
CA ARG A 352 17.94 -14.00 6.50
C ARG A 352 18.72 -14.01 7.82
N THR A 353 19.05 -12.83 8.34
CA THR A 353 19.76 -12.66 9.64
C THR A 353 18.81 -12.30 10.79
N GLY A 354 17.49 -12.49 10.61
CA GLY A 354 16.44 -12.20 11.60
C GLY A 354 15.80 -10.82 11.46
N LEU A 355 16.56 -9.82 10.98
CA LEU A 355 16.06 -8.47 10.66
C LEU A 355 16.33 -8.17 9.19
N ARG A 356 15.41 -7.49 8.52
CA ARG A 356 15.57 -7.09 7.13
C ARG A 356 16.71 -6.11 6.95
N GLN A 357 17.72 -6.49 6.12
CA GLN A 357 18.94 -5.73 5.84
C GLN A 357 19.18 -5.59 4.34
N LEU A 358 20.09 -4.69 3.92
CA LEU A 358 20.51 -4.48 2.54
C LEU A 358 21.75 -5.30 2.22
N TYR A 359 21.71 -5.97 1.07
CA TYR A 359 22.82 -6.76 0.51
C TYR A 359 23.17 -6.27 -0.90
N TRP A 360 24.44 -6.12 -1.19
CA TRP A 360 24.99 -5.68 -2.46
C TRP A 360 25.63 -6.83 -3.18
N TYR A 361 25.13 -7.17 -4.38
CA TYR A 361 25.57 -8.27 -5.21
C TYR A 361 26.03 -7.79 -6.57
N SER A 362 26.96 -8.52 -7.22
CA SER A 362 27.23 -8.39 -8.67
C SER A 362 26.12 -9.09 -9.48
N THR A 363 25.94 -8.69 -10.74
CA THR A 363 25.03 -9.37 -11.70
C THR A 363 25.49 -10.79 -12.06
N THR A 364 26.67 -11.22 -11.59
CA THR A 364 27.13 -12.62 -11.67
C THR A 364 26.72 -13.46 -10.46
N GLY A 365 26.10 -12.84 -9.43
CA GLY A 365 25.60 -13.50 -8.23
C GLY A 365 26.57 -13.51 -7.05
N GLN A 366 27.74 -12.86 -7.17
CA GLN A 366 28.69 -12.76 -6.08
C GLN A 366 28.22 -11.73 -5.04
N LEU A 367 28.15 -12.11 -3.79
CA LEU A 367 27.94 -11.17 -2.67
C LEU A 367 29.18 -10.27 -2.56
N ILE A 368 29.00 -8.97 -2.77
CA ILE A 368 30.03 -7.95 -2.59
C ILE A 368 30.08 -7.53 -1.14
N LYS A 369 28.89 -7.25 -0.56
CA LYS A 369 28.80 -6.79 0.82
C LYS A 369 27.38 -6.90 1.40
N GLN A 370 27.27 -7.24 2.69
CA GLN A 370 26.11 -6.85 3.51
C GLN A 370 26.29 -5.37 3.85
N VAL A 371 25.44 -4.51 3.27
CA VAL A 371 25.54 -3.04 3.38
C VAL A 371 25.15 -2.55 4.76
N THR A 372 24.07 -3.12 5.32
CA THR A 372 23.57 -2.75 6.64
C THR A 372 23.61 -3.94 7.58
N ASN A 373 23.88 -3.66 8.86
CA ASN A 373 23.78 -4.61 9.96
C ASN A 373 23.25 -3.83 11.17
N GLN A 374 22.07 -3.23 11.01
CA GLN A 374 21.43 -2.41 12.02
C GLN A 374 20.64 -3.31 13.01
N PRO A 375 20.49 -2.91 14.28
CA PRO A 375 19.64 -3.61 15.25
C PRO A 375 18.14 -3.32 15.02
N CYS A 376 17.75 -3.01 13.78
CA CYS A 376 16.40 -2.68 13.37
C CYS A 376 16.19 -3.06 11.90
N GLU A 377 14.93 -3.15 11.48
CA GLU A 377 14.59 -3.45 10.10
C GLU A 377 14.76 -2.24 9.17
N ILE A 378 15.30 -2.52 8.00
CA ILE A 378 15.34 -1.58 6.86
C ILE A 378 13.95 -1.49 6.24
N GLY A 379 13.53 -0.28 5.88
CA GLY A 379 12.33 0.00 5.10
C GLY A 379 12.62 0.15 3.61
N ASP A 380 12.27 1.30 3.04
CA ASP A 380 12.50 1.59 1.62
C ASP A 380 13.98 1.80 1.30
N PHE A 381 14.43 1.24 0.20
CA PHE A 381 15.70 1.57 -0.41
C PHE A 381 15.50 2.68 -1.47
N TYR A 382 16.05 3.86 -1.22
CA TYR A 382 15.87 5.01 -2.11
C TYR A 382 16.88 5.02 -3.29
N GLY A 383 18.13 4.64 -3.05
CA GLY A 383 19.12 4.61 -4.11
C GLY A 383 20.56 4.55 -3.61
N TYR A 384 21.49 4.57 -4.57
CA TYR A 384 22.93 4.52 -4.36
C TYR A 384 23.61 5.66 -5.12
N ASP A 385 24.47 6.39 -4.45
CA ASP A 385 25.37 7.37 -5.09
C ASP A 385 26.72 6.72 -5.39
N PRO A 386 27.06 6.50 -6.67
CA PRO A 386 28.33 5.86 -7.05
C PRO A 386 29.55 6.74 -6.77
N LYS A 387 29.39 8.07 -6.65
CA LYS A 387 30.51 8.99 -6.37
C LYS A 387 30.97 8.92 -4.92
N SER A 388 30.01 8.94 -4.00
CA SER A 388 30.29 8.79 -2.56
C SER A 388 30.24 7.36 -2.08
N GLN A 389 29.86 6.40 -2.94
CA GLN A 389 29.65 4.99 -2.61
C GLN A 389 28.69 4.80 -1.44
N THR A 390 27.58 5.55 -1.43
CA THR A 390 26.65 5.65 -0.31
C THR A 390 25.26 5.16 -0.71
N PHE A 391 24.67 4.31 0.14
CA PHE A 391 23.31 3.79 0.05
C PHE A 391 22.37 4.62 0.93
N TYR A 392 21.21 5.02 0.40
CA TYR A 392 20.18 5.79 1.08
C TYR A 392 18.93 4.93 1.29
N TYR A 393 18.41 4.90 2.51
CA TYR A 393 17.28 4.04 2.86
C TYR A 393 16.53 4.58 4.08
N SER A 394 15.32 4.07 4.33
CA SER A 394 14.64 4.23 5.61
C SER A 394 14.89 3.02 6.51
N ALA A 395 14.80 3.20 7.82
CA ALA A 395 14.87 2.12 8.80
C ALA A 395 14.05 2.47 10.03
N LYS A 396 13.71 1.45 10.83
CA LYS A 396 13.10 1.65 12.14
C LYS A 396 14.03 2.43 13.06
N ASP A 397 13.49 3.33 13.89
CA ASP A 397 14.24 4.29 14.68
C ASP A 397 13.96 4.15 16.18
N GLY A 398 14.80 3.41 16.87
CA GLY A 398 14.71 3.17 18.32
C GLY A 398 13.65 2.15 18.73
N ASN A 399 12.55 2.05 17.98
CA ASN A 399 11.52 1.02 18.14
C ASN A 399 10.77 0.79 16.83
N ALA A 400 9.89 -0.21 16.80
CA ALA A 400 9.14 -0.59 15.61
C ALA A 400 8.15 0.50 15.10
N THR A 401 7.73 1.45 15.95
CA THR A 401 6.68 2.41 15.62
C THR A 401 7.16 3.65 14.89
N ARG A 402 8.49 3.85 14.79
CA ARG A 402 9.14 5.03 14.21
C ARG A 402 10.01 4.66 13.02
N THR A 403 10.17 5.62 12.11
CA THR A 403 11.00 5.46 10.90
C THR A 403 11.86 6.71 10.70
N ALA A 404 13.14 6.51 10.38
CA ALA A 404 14.06 7.58 10.03
C ALA A 404 14.78 7.29 8.71
N ILE A 405 15.39 8.32 8.14
CA ILE A 405 16.18 8.25 6.90
C ILE A 405 17.65 8.11 7.26
N PHE A 406 18.33 7.18 6.60
CA PHE A 406 19.74 6.85 6.84
C PHE A 406 20.54 6.82 5.55
N ALA A 407 21.83 6.98 5.71
CA ALA A 407 22.84 6.78 4.67
C ALA A 407 23.95 5.87 5.23
N THR A 408 24.39 4.87 4.44
CA THR A 408 25.51 3.99 4.80
C THR A 408 26.48 3.88 3.64
N ASP A 409 27.76 4.14 3.86
CA ASP A 409 28.79 4.00 2.84
C ASP A 409 29.33 2.56 2.74
N LEU A 410 30.07 2.27 1.67
CA LEU A 410 30.70 0.96 1.50
C LEU A 410 31.72 0.58 2.58
N LYS A 411 32.17 1.53 3.40
CA LYS A 411 33.03 1.26 4.58
C LYS A 411 32.19 0.85 5.79
N GLY A 412 30.84 0.98 5.72
CA GLY A 412 29.92 0.65 6.80
C GLY A 412 29.64 1.81 7.75
N LYS A 413 30.09 3.02 7.42
CA LYS A 413 29.77 4.22 8.23
C LYS A 413 28.34 4.63 7.96
N THR A 414 27.49 4.56 8.98
CA THR A 414 26.08 4.95 8.93
C THR A 414 25.87 6.33 9.52
N LYS A 415 25.00 7.11 8.88
CA LYS A 415 24.55 8.44 9.32
C LYS A 415 23.04 8.51 9.26
N LYS A 416 22.41 9.01 10.33
CA LYS A 416 20.98 9.36 10.36
C LYS A 416 20.80 10.75 9.74
N LEU A 417 19.86 10.87 8.77
CA LEU A 417 19.61 12.11 8.00
C LEU A 417 18.36 12.84 8.47
N SER A 418 17.46 12.18 9.21
CA SER A 418 16.26 12.79 9.81
C SER A 418 16.31 12.63 11.33
N ASN A 419 16.22 13.75 12.08
CA ASN A 419 16.40 13.74 13.53
C ASN A 419 15.08 13.82 14.33
N GLN A 420 13.95 14.13 13.66
CA GLN A 420 12.65 14.18 14.32
C GLN A 420 12.16 12.75 14.61
N LEU A 421 11.72 12.52 15.86
CA LEU A 421 11.10 11.26 16.27
C LEU A 421 9.66 11.16 15.76
N GLY A 422 9.37 10.11 15.02
CA GLY A 422 8.10 9.85 14.37
C GLY A 422 8.27 9.06 13.09
N SER A 423 7.39 9.27 12.14
CA SER A 423 7.44 8.65 10.80
C SER A 423 8.10 9.60 9.81
N ASN A 424 9.12 9.13 9.12
CA ASN A 424 9.84 9.85 8.05
C ASN A 424 9.84 9.01 6.77
N ALA A 425 9.59 9.67 5.64
CA ALA A 425 9.71 9.12 4.29
C ALA A 425 10.44 10.12 3.39
N ALA A 426 11.11 9.64 2.34
CA ALA A 426 11.90 10.50 1.48
C ALA A 426 11.67 10.25 -0.02
N THR A 427 11.82 11.32 -0.81
CA THR A 427 11.95 11.26 -2.28
C THR A 427 13.27 11.92 -2.65
N PHE A 428 14.22 11.13 -3.14
CA PHE A 428 15.55 11.61 -3.50
C PHE A 428 15.59 12.13 -4.94
N SER A 429 16.45 13.13 -5.18
CA SER A 429 16.86 13.51 -6.53
C SER A 429 17.63 12.36 -7.21
N THR A 430 17.62 12.31 -8.54
CA THR A 430 18.35 11.25 -9.27
C THR A 430 19.86 11.29 -9.03
N SER A 431 20.41 12.43 -8.64
CA SER A 431 21.81 12.58 -8.22
C SER A 431 22.12 12.18 -6.80
N MET A 432 21.12 11.83 -5.99
CA MET A 432 21.22 11.56 -4.54
C MET A 432 21.79 12.74 -3.71
N LYS A 433 21.86 13.96 -4.26
CA LYS A 433 22.35 15.14 -3.55
C LYS A 433 21.33 15.81 -2.66
N TYR A 434 20.05 15.65 -2.98
CA TYR A 434 18.92 16.28 -2.31
C TYR A 434 17.81 15.28 -2.07
N PHE A 435 16.97 15.55 -1.08
CA PHE A 435 15.72 14.82 -0.89
C PHE A 435 14.63 15.68 -0.26
N ILE A 436 13.41 15.35 -0.59
CA ILE A 436 12.21 15.84 0.09
C ILE A 436 11.88 14.86 1.19
N ASN A 437 11.86 15.32 2.45
CA ASN A 437 11.48 14.52 3.61
C ASN A 437 10.06 14.88 4.05
N VAL A 438 9.20 13.89 4.21
CA VAL A 438 7.88 14.01 4.80
C VAL A 438 7.94 13.42 6.21
N TYR A 439 7.70 14.25 7.19
CA TYR A 439 7.73 13.91 8.61
C TYR A 439 6.37 14.10 9.25
N SER A 440 5.96 13.19 10.14
CA SER A 440 4.87 13.39 11.09
C SER A 440 5.08 12.56 12.36
N ASN A 441 4.32 12.87 13.40
CA ASN A 441 4.11 12.00 14.55
C ASN A 441 2.62 12.05 14.96
N MET A 442 2.25 11.37 16.02
CA MET A 442 0.84 11.26 16.45
C MET A 442 0.18 12.61 16.78
N THR A 443 0.97 13.64 17.11
CA THR A 443 0.50 14.98 17.49
C THR A 443 0.86 16.07 16.49
N THR A 444 1.67 15.75 15.49
CA THR A 444 2.17 16.68 14.48
C THR A 444 1.73 16.25 13.09
N PRO A 445 0.91 17.03 12.38
CA PRO A 445 0.60 16.81 10.96
C PRO A 445 1.85 16.78 10.11
N GLN A 446 1.75 16.24 8.89
CA GLN A 446 2.88 16.14 7.98
C GLN A 446 3.59 17.50 7.78
N ILE A 447 4.90 17.48 7.94
CA ILE A 447 5.79 18.58 7.59
C ILE A 447 6.68 18.11 6.45
N THR A 448 6.64 18.82 5.34
CA THR A 448 7.46 18.50 4.16
C THR A 448 8.64 19.46 4.09
N THR A 449 9.86 18.93 4.14
CA THR A 449 11.10 19.70 4.09
C THR A 449 11.98 19.24 2.93
N LEU A 450 12.64 20.20 2.31
CA LEU A 450 13.71 19.97 1.36
C LEU A 450 15.04 19.92 2.11
N ARG A 451 15.86 18.90 1.83
CA ARG A 451 17.13 18.65 2.51
C ARG A 451 18.24 18.31 1.52
N ASP A 452 19.47 18.60 1.91
CA ASP A 452 20.63 18.01 1.25
C ASP A 452 20.93 16.60 1.76
N ASN A 453 21.80 15.86 1.08
CA ASN A 453 22.17 14.49 1.45
C ASN A 453 22.99 14.37 2.75
N SER A 454 23.31 15.48 3.40
CA SER A 454 23.83 15.50 4.75
C SER A 454 22.73 15.48 5.82
N GLY A 455 21.47 15.67 5.42
CA GLY A 455 20.30 15.79 6.29
C GLY A 455 19.98 17.21 6.71
N LYS A 456 20.77 18.22 6.25
CA LYS A 456 20.52 19.64 6.54
C LYS A 456 19.23 20.10 5.86
N VAL A 457 18.34 20.73 6.62
CA VAL A 457 17.12 21.36 6.08
C VAL A 457 17.53 22.61 5.28
N LEU A 458 17.13 22.65 4.02
CA LEU A 458 17.32 23.79 3.13
C LEU A 458 16.09 24.69 3.13
N LYS A 459 14.89 24.08 3.13
CA LYS A 459 13.60 24.79 3.13
C LYS A 459 12.48 23.93 3.69
N THR A 460 11.52 24.56 4.38
CA THR A 460 10.22 23.94 4.66
C THR A 460 9.30 24.27 3.49
N LEU A 461 8.77 23.24 2.84
CA LEU A 461 7.85 23.37 1.69
C LEU A 461 6.39 23.44 2.14
N ILE A 462 6.02 22.61 3.13
CA ILE A 462 4.67 22.54 3.72
C ILE A 462 4.82 22.34 5.23
N ASP A 463 4.23 23.20 6.06
CA ASP A 463 4.26 23.13 7.52
C ASP A 463 2.91 22.73 8.14
N ASN A 464 1.83 22.73 7.34
CA ASN A 464 0.47 22.49 7.80
C ASN A 464 0.00 23.37 8.97
N ALA A 465 0.50 24.63 9.05
CA ALA A 465 0.12 25.56 10.13
C ALA A 465 -1.39 25.80 10.19
N LYS A 466 -2.05 26.00 9.03
CA LYS A 466 -3.52 26.16 8.94
C LYS A 466 -4.29 24.93 9.44
N LEU A 467 -3.75 23.72 9.23
CA LEU A 467 -4.36 22.51 9.76
C LEU A 467 -4.23 22.47 11.29
N LYS A 468 -3.08 22.84 11.84
CA LYS A 468 -2.87 22.93 13.29
C LYS A 468 -3.84 23.92 13.95
N GLU A 469 -4.04 25.10 13.33
CA GLU A 469 -5.02 26.09 13.77
C GLU A 469 -6.46 25.54 13.74
N ARG A 470 -6.82 24.76 12.70
CA ARG A 470 -8.14 24.12 12.59
C ARG A 470 -8.33 23.05 13.67
N VAL A 471 -7.34 22.18 13.87
CA VAL A 471 -7.38 21.13 14.91
C VAL A 471 -7.52 21.74 16.29
N ALA A 472 -6.87 22.87 16.57
CA ALA A 472 -6.92 23.57 17.84
C ALA A 472 -8.32 24.16 18.18
N GLN A 473 -9.25 24.24 17.22
CA GLN A 473 -10.64 24.66 17.46
C GLN A 473 -11.48 23.55 18.09
N TYR A 474 -11.00 22.33 18.11
CA TYR A 474 -11.71 21.17 18.64
C TYR A 474 -11.07 20.66 19.94
N ASN A 475 -11.88 20.05 20.79
CA ASN A 475 -11.42 19.29 21.96
C ASN A 475 -10.80 17.95 21.53
N MET A 476 -9.66 18.02 20.83
CA MET A 476 -9.00 16.83 20.32
C MET A 476 -8.28 16.08 21.45
N PRO A 477 -8.70 14.85 21.76
CA PRO A 477 -7.95 14.00 22.67
C PRO A 477 -6.59 13.66 22.06
N GLN A 478 -5.58 13.47 22.92
CA GLN A 478 -4.25 13.05 22.46
C GLN A 478 -4.17 11.52 22.40
N LYS A 479 -3.47 11.01 21.40
CA LYS A 479 -3.07 9.61 21.34
C LYS A 479 -1.83 9.41 22.22
N GLU A 480 -1.88 8.36 23.04
CA GLU A 480 -0.79 7.95 23.92
C GLU A 480 -0.29 6.57 23.48
N MET A 481 1.02 6.44 23.27
CA MET A 481 1.64 5.13 23.05
C MET A 481 1.74 4.38 24.38
N PHE A 482 1.51 3.09 24.35
CA PHE A 482 1.72 2.19 25.48
C PHE A 482 2.31 0.86 25.04
N THR A 483 2.83 0.12 26.02
CA THR A 483 3.20 -1.29 25.89
C THR A 483 2.61 -2.07 27.05
N PHE A 484 2.31 -3.33 26.82
CA PHE A 484 1.96 -4.27 27.87
C PHE A 484 2.47 -5.65 27.53
N LYS A 485 2.49 -6.55 28.51
CA LYS A 485 2.86 -7.96 28.28
C LYS A 485 1.62 -8.83 28.37
N THR A 486 1.46 -9.70 27.41
CA THR A 486 0.46 -10.78 27.43
C THR A 486 0.76 -11.76 28.54
N ALA A 487 -0.19 -12.65 28.88
CA ALA A 487 0.00 -13.65 29.92
C ALA A 487 1.16 -14.61 29.61
N ASP A 488 1.44 -14.89 28.34
CA ASP A 488 2.59 -15.68 27.88
C ASP A 488 3.89 -14.85 27.72
N GLY A 489 3.91 -13.59 28.20
CA GLY A 489 5.10 -12.77 28.35
C GLY A 489 5.52 -11.99 27.11
N ILE A 490 4.71 -11.94 26.06
CA ILE A 490 4.99 -11.20 24.82
C ILE A 490 4.66 -9.72 25.04
N GLU A 491 5.64 -8.84 24.81
CA GLU A 491 5.41 -7.40 24.82
C GLU A 491 4.73 -6.95 23.52
N LEU A 492 3.60 -6.26 23.62
CA LEU A 492 2.86 -5.70 22.50
C LEU A 492 2.85 -4.18 22.56
N TYR A 493 2.81 -3.55 21.38
CA TYR A 493 2.73 -2.10 21.22
C TYR A 493 1.31 -1.68 20.85
N GLY A 494 0.84 -0.61 21.48
CA GLY A 494 -0.45 -0.02 21.20
C GLY A 494 -0.45 1.49 21.30
N TRP A 495 -1.52 2.09 20.82
CA TRP A 495 -1.87 3.46 21.15
C TRP A 495 -3.28 3.51 21.71
N MET A 496 -3.53 4.50 22.56
CA MET A 496 -4.82 4.76 23.20
C MET A 496 -5.19 6.23 23.05
N MET A 497 -6.47 6.49 22.83
CA MET A 497 -7.07 7.83 22.88
C MET A 497 -8.19 7.83 23.90
N LYS A 498 -8.11 8.73 24.91
CA LYS A 498 -9.08 8.87 25.99
C LYS A 498 -9.93 10.13 25.77
N PRO A 499 -11.17 10.22 26.29
CA PRO A 499 -11.94 11.46 26.28
C PRO A 499 -11.15 12.68 26.72
N ALA A 500 -11.38 13.85 26.11
CA ALA A 500 -10.66 15.09 26.47
C ALA A 500 -10.87 15.50 27.94
N ASN A 501 -12.02 15.15 28.51
CA ASN A 501 -12.39 15.35 29.91
C ASN A 501 -12.25 14.07 30.75
N PHE A 502 -11.24 13.24 30.44
CA PHE A 502 -11.00 11.96 31.10
C PHE A 502 -10.88 12.12 32.63
N ASP A 503 -11.66 11.30 33.36
CA ASP A 503 -11.62 11.19 34.81
C ASP A 503 -11.18 9.78 35.21
N PRO A 504 -10.00 9.59 35.83
CA PRO A 504 -9.50 8.27 36.19
C PRO A 504 -10.33 7.49 37.18
N ASN A 505 -11.32 8.17 37.84
CA ASN A 505 -12.24 7.55 38.80
C ASN A 505 -13.55 7.05 38.16
N LYS A 506 -13.74 7.32 36.87
CA LYS A 506 -14.87 6.81 36.09
C LYS A 506 -14.47 5.60 35.28
N LYS A 507 -15.44 4.76 34.94
CA LYS A 507 -15.24 3.63 34.03
C LYS A 507 -15.77 3.99 32.65
N TYR A 508 -15.01 3.63 31.64
CA TYR A 508 -15.27 3.92 30.23
C TYR A 508 -15.37 2.64 29.42
N PRO A 509 -16.33 2.52 28.50
CA PRO A 509 -16.31 1.49 27.47
C PRO A 509 -15.12 1.70 26.54
N VAL A 510 -14.70 0.62 25.87
CA VAL A 510 -13.55 0.63 24.95
C VAL A 510 -13.97 0.13 23.58
N ILE A 511 -13.49 0.78 22.53
CA ILE A 511 -13.51 0.28 21.15
C ILE A 511 -12.08 -0.01 20.71
N MET A 512 -11.80 -1.27 20.40
CA MET A 512 -10.55 -1.72 19.80
C MET A 512 -10.70 -1.78 18.29
N HIS A 513 -9.88 -1.01 17.55
CA HIS A 513 -9.68 -1.14 16.11
C HIS A 513 -8.39 -1.91 15.84
N GLN A 514 -8.41 -2.86 14.92
CA GLN A 514 -7.22 -3.63 14.57
C GLN A 514 -7.26 -4.14 13.11
N TYR A 515 -6.10 -4.46 12.56
CA TYR A 515 -5.95 -5.17 11.29
C TYR A 515 -5.29 -6.53 11.52
N SER A 516 -4.10 -6.55 12.09
CA SER A 516 -3.33 -7.75 12.51
C SER A 516 -2.81 -8.66 11.39
N GLY A 517 -3.02 -8.34 10.13
CA GLY A 517 -2.53 -9.16 9.01
C GLY A 517 -1.01 -9.32 9.00
N PRO A 518 -0.46 -10.43 8.46
CA PRO A 518 0.98 -10.68 8.42
C PRO A 518 1.75 -9.51 7.80
N GLY A 519 2.81 -9.06 8.48
CA GLY A 519 3.65 -7.95 8.04
C GLY A 519 3.02 -6.56 8.14
N SER A 520 1.73 -6.42 8.47
CA SER A 520 1.06 -5.13 8.62
C SER A 520 1.52 -4.39 9.88
N GLN A 521 1.31 -3.06 9.93
CA GLN A 521 1.60 -2.26 11.10
C GLN A 521 0.59 -1.11 11.23
N SER A 522 -0.30 -1.19 12.23
CA SER A 522 -1.31 -0.17 12.58
C SER A 522 -0.83 0.78 13.67
N VAL A 523 0.12 0.34 14.49
CA VAL A 523 0.68 1.12 15.59
C VAL A 523 1.95 1.83 15.11
N GLN A 524 1.79 3.07 14.67
CA GLN A 524 2.86 3.92 14.14
C GLN A 524 2.80 5.30 14.80
N ASP A 525 3.97 5.87 15.09
CA ASP A 525 4.10 7.26 15.53
C ASP A 525 3.96 8.19 14.32
N SER A 526 2.73 8.35 13.83
CA SER A 526 2.38 9.15 12.67
C SER A 526 1.02 9.85 12.82
N TRP A 527 0.83 10.96 12.12
CA TRP A 527 -0.41 11.73 12.12
C TRP A 527 -1.63 10.91 11.65
N ASN A 528 -1.43 10.04 10.68
CA ASN A 528 -2.49 9.23 10.07
C ASN A 528 -2.75 7.91 10.79
N ALA A 529 -2.08 7.63 11.92
CA ALA A 529 -2.38 6.45 12.72
C ALA A 529 -3.80 6.56 13.30
N GLY A 530 -4.70 5.66 12.92
CA GLY A 530 -6.11 5.64 13.29
C GLY A 530 -6.95 4.85 12.29
N SER A 531 -8.20 4.60 12.65
CA SER A 531 -9.10 3.75 11.85
C SER A 531 -9.62 4.42 10.56
N ASN A 532 -9.59 5.74 10.49
CA ASN A 532 -10.02 6.50 9.30
C ASN A 532 -8.93 7.48 8.80
N GLY A 533 -7.69 7.30 9.19
CA GLY A 533 -6.50 7.93 8.61
C GLY A 533 -6.39 9.46 8.68
N SER A 534 -7.29 10.18 9.34
CA SER A 534 -7.37 11.64 9.31
C SER A 534 -7.12 12.27 10.69
N GLY A 535 -5.88 12.16 11.17
CA GLY A 535 -5.51 12.76 12.46
C GLY A 535 -6.31 12.24 13.67
N GLY A 536 -7.01 11.11 13.52
CA GLY A 536 -7.84 10.54 14.58
C GLY A 536 -9.17 11.25 14.81
N ALA A 537 -9.73 11.89 13.79
CA ALA A 537 -11.01 12.62 13.92
C ALA A 537 -12.19 11.72 14.31
N TYR A 538 -12.25 10.50 13.77
CA TYR A 538 -13.29 9.55 14.09
C TYR A 538 -13.16 9.04 15.54
N GLU A 539 -11.96 8.73 15.96
CA GLU A 539 -11.66 8.36 17.33
C GLU A 539 -11.99 9.51 18.30
N ALA A 540 -11.67 10.75 17.92
CA ALA A 540 -12.02 11.93 18.74
C ALA A 540 -13.53 12.08 18.92
N TYR A 541 -14.34 11.82 17.88
CA TYR A 541 -15.78 11.76 17.99
C TYR A 541 -16.23 10.66 18.96
N LEU A 542 -15.69 9.45 18.85
CA LEU A 542 -16.03 8.36 19.78
C LEU A 542 -15.64 8.70 21.23
N CYS A 543 -14.50 9.35 21.42
CA CYS A 543 -14.07 9.85 22.73
C CYS A 543 -15.02 10.92 23.29
N SER A 544 -15.60 11.80 22.46
CA SER A 544 -16.63 12.77 22.89
C SER A 544 -17.91 12.08 23.37
N GLN A 545 -18.17 10.84 22.93
CA GLN A 545 -19.25 9.99 23.40
C GLN A 545 -18.90 9.22 24.70
N GLY A 546 -17.73 9.50 25.29
CA GLY A 546 -17.28 8.85 26.52
C GLY A 546 -16.66 7.47 26.29
N ILE A 547 -16.09 7.19 25.12
CA ILE A 547 -15.50 5.89 24.74
C ILE A 547 -13.98 6.05 24.63
N ILE A 548 -13.23 5.08 25.12
CA ILE A 548 -11.78 4.98 24.88
C ILE A 548 -11.55 4.21 23.59
N CYS A 549 -10.68 4.74 22.70
CA CYS A 549 -10.28 4.09 21.46
C CYS A 549 -8.87 3.51 21.59
N VAL A 550 -8.68 2.27 21.15
CA VAL A 550 -7.42 1.53 21.28
C VAL A 550 -7.08 0.81 19.99
N THR A 551 -5.79 0.75 19.66
CA THR A 551 -5.23 -0.14 18.62
C THR A 551 -4.00 -0.82 19.16
N VAL A 552 -3.85 -2.13 18.92
CA VAL A 552 -2.68 -2.93 19.30
C VAL A 552 -2.25 -3.79 18.11
N ASP A 553 -0.96 -3.80 17.83
CA ASP A 553 -0.33 -4.73 16.89
C ASP A 553 0.15 -5.98 17.64
N GLY A 554 -0.48 -7.11 17.35
CA GLY A 554 -0.14 -8.42 17.91
C GLY A 554 0.97 -9.13 17.13
N ARG A 555 1.24 -10.38 17.50
CA ARG A 555 2.13 -11.29 16.77
C ARG A 555 1.66 -11.47 15.32
N GLY A 556 2.63 -11.65 14.41
CA GLY A 556 2.38 -11.67 12.97
C GLY A 556 2.56 -10.31 12.30
N THR A 557 2.47 -9.19 13.04
CA THR A 557 2.66 -7.85 12.47
C THR A 557 4.14 -7.53 12.22
N GLY A 558 4.40 -6.54 11.34
CA GLY A 558 5.74 -6.20 10.87
C GLY A 558 6.54 -5.27 11.78
N GLY A 559 7.79 -5.03 11.41
CA GLY A 559 8.68 -4.05 12.05
C GLY A 559 9.42 -4.56 13.28
N ARG A 560 9.23 -5.83 13.66
CA ARG A 560 9.82 -6.47 14.85
C ARG A 560 10.68 -7.69 14.53
N GLY A 561 11.03 -7.86 13.28
CA GLY A 561 11.87 -8.93 12.77
C GLY A 561 11.11 -10.19 12.34
N ARG A 562 11.86 -11.04 11.64
CA ARG A 562 11.37 -12.25 10.98
C ARG A 562 10.56 -13.18 11.89
N ASP A 563 11.08 -13.46 13.09
CA ASP A 563 10.46 -14.45 13.97
C ASP A 563 9.17 -13.96 14.61
N PHE A 564 9.05 -12.66 14.90
CA PHE A 564 7.82 -12.07 15.38
C PHE A 564 6.73 -12.01 14.27
N GLU A 565 7.13 -11.70 13.03
CA GLU A 565 6.23 -11.60 11.91
C GLU A 565 5.76 -12.99 11.41
N LYS A 566 6.70 -13.94 11.27
CA LYS A 566 6.40 -15.24 10.67
C LYS A 566 5.97 -16.31 11.69
N CYS A 567 5.72 -15.96 12.97
CA CYS A 567 5.29 -16.91 13.99
C CYS A 567 3.88 -17.46 13.77
N THR A 568 3.06 -16.76 12.97
CA THR A 568 1.68 -17.17 12.62
C THR A 568 1.63 -18.11 11.40
N TYR A 569 2.77 -18.41 10.79
CA TYR A 569 2.86 -19.29 9.62
C TYR A 569 2.20 -20.64 9.85
N MET A 570 1.37 -21.09 8.91
CA MET A 570 0.53 -22.27 8.92
C MET A 570 -0.69 -22.21 9.88
N HIS A 571 -0.81 -21.16 10.72
CA HIS A 571 -1.84 -21.02 11.76
C HIS A 571 -2.41 -19.61 11.83
N VAL A 572 -2.61 -18.98 10.67
CA VAL A 572 -3.12 -17.59 10.56
C VAL A 572 -4.47 -17.45 11.26
N GLY A 573 -4.57 -16.44 12.13
CA GLY A 573 -5.75 -16.11 12.92
C GLY A 573 -5.72 -16.62 14.37
N GLN A 574 -4.83 -17.56 14.72
CA GLN A 574 -4.74 -18.09 16.09
C GLN A 574 -4.04 -17.12 17.04
N LEU A 575 -2.78 -16.78 16.77
CA LEU A 575 -2.03 -15.85 17.62
C LEU A 575 -2.54 -14.42 17.49
N GLU A 576 -2.96 -14.02 16.31
CA GLU A 576 -3.52 -12.70 16.05
C GLU A 576 -4.79 -12.46 16.88
N SER A 577 -5.71 -13.43 16.95
CA SER A 577 -6.92 -13.32 17.77
C SER A 577 -6.62 -13.43 19.25
N HIS A 578 -5.69 -14.33 19.64
CA HIS A 578 -5.25 -14.48 21.02
C HIS A 578 -4.70 -13.15 21.58
N ASP A 579 -3.81 -12.48 20.83
CA ASP A 579 -3.22 -11.23 21.27
C ASP A 579 -4.24 -10.09 21.41
N GLN A 580 -5.32 -10.06 20.60
CA GLN A 580 -6.42 -9.11 20.77
C GLN A 580 -7.27 -9.44 22.00
N VAL A 581 -7.50 -10.70 22.29
CA VAL A 581 -8.20 -11.13 23.53
C VAL A 581 -7.37 -10.79 24.76
N GLU A 582 -6.07 -11.08 24.76
CA GLU A 582 -5.14 -10.69 25.84
C GLU A 582 -5.12 -9.16 26.03
N THR A 583 -5.17 -8.41 24.94
CA THR A 583 -5.30 -6.94 24.98
C THR A 583 -6.59 -6.52 25.71
N ALA A 584 -7.72 -7.14 25.37
CA ALA A 584 -8.99 -6.83 26.01
C ALA A 584 -9.01 -7.20 27.51
N ILE A 585 -8.40 -8.32 27.87
CA ILE A 585 -8.23 -8.75 29.28
C ILE A 585 -7.36 -7.74 30.04
N TRP A 586 -6.23 -7.35 29.47
CA TRP A 586 -5.34 -6.34 30.06
C TRP A 586 -6.07 -4.97 30.22
N LEU A 587 -6.77 -4.50 29.18
CA LEU A 587 -7.58 -3.29 29.25
C LEU A 587 -8.62 -3.37 30.38
N GLY A 588 -9.32 -4.50 30.50
CA GLY A 588 -10.31 -4.74 31.57
C GLY A 588 -9.72 -4.73 32.99
N SER A 589 -8.39 -4.90 33.14
CA SER A 589 -7.70 -4.77 34.43
C SER A 589 -7.41 -3.32 34.84
N LEU A 590 -7.52 -2.36 33.89
CA LEU A 590 -7.28 -0.95 34.17
C LEU A 590 -8.45 -0.36 34.99
N PRO A 591 -8.19 0.46 36.03
CA PRO A 591 -9.23 0.91 36.96
C PRO A 591 -10.31 1.76 36.30
N TYR A 592 -10.00 2.41 35.20
CA TYR A 592 -10.90 3.29 34.44
C TYR A 592 -11.57 2.61 33.24
N VAL A 593 -11.37 1.32 33.02
CA VAL A 593 -12.02 0.58 31.93
C VAL A 593 -13.23 -0.20 32.45
N ASP A 594 -14.33 -0.07 31.75
CA ASP A 594 -15.49 -0.94 31.94
C ASP A 594 -15.26 -2.25 31.15
N LYS A 595 -14.79 -3.28 31.87
CA LYS A 595 -14.43 -4.58 31.30
C LYS A 595 -15.58 -5.32 30.64
N ASP A 596 -16.82 -5.01 31.00
CA ASP A 596 -18.02 -5.64 30.46
C ASP A 596 -18.54 -4.92 29.20
N ASN A 597 -17.90 -3.81 28.80
CA ASN A 597 -18.24 -2.98 27.65
C ASN A 597 -17.00 -2.71 26.75
N ILE A 598 -16.37 -3.78 26.26
CA ILE A 598 -15.28 -3.73 25.29
C ILE A 598 -15.79 -4.24 23.94
N ALA A 599 -15.56 -3.47 22.88
CA ALA A 599 -15.86 -3.81 21.49
C ALA A 599 -14.60 -3.97 20.67
N ILE A 600 -14.70 -4.75 19.57
CA ILE A 600 -13.63 -4.93 18.60
C ILE A 600 -14.14 -4.75 17.18
N TRP A 601 -13.33 -4.19 16.28
CA TRP A 601 -13.68 -4.12 14.87
C TRP A 601 -12.47 -4.05 13.97
N GLY A 602 -12.69 -4.41 12.70
CA GLY A 602 -11.70 -4.30 11.66
C GLY A 602 -12.27 -4.53 10.28
N TRP A 603 -11.44 -4.26 9.28
CA TRP A 603 -11.74 -4.37 7.86
C TRP A 603 -10.83 -5.41 7.21
N SER A 604 -11.36 -6.22 6.25
CA SER A 604 -10.59 -7.23 5.54
C SER A 604 -10.00 -8.27 6.50
N PHE A 605 -8.68 -8.44 6.55
CA PHE A 605 -8.04 -9.27 7.58
C PHE A 605 -8.46 -8.86 9.01
N GLY A 606 -8.61 -7.56 9.27
CA GLY A 606 -9.12 -7.07 10.56
C GLY A 606 -10.56 -7.52 10.83
N GLY A 607 -11.39 -7.65 9.80
CA GLY A 607 -12.72 -8.25 9.91
C GLY A 607 -12.65 -9.74 10.25
N PHE A 608 -11.78 -10.50 9.59
CA PHE A 608 -11.48 -11.89 9.92
C PHE A 608 -11.02 -12.03 11.37
N ASN A 609 -10.03 -11.24 11.78
CA ASN A 609 -9.49 -11.31 13.14
C ASN A 609 -10.49 -10.83 14.20
N THR A 610 -11.44 -9.93 13.85
CA THR A 610 -12.57 -9.61 14.72
C THR A 610 -13.45 -10.84 14.98
N LEU A 611 -13.82 -11.58 13.93
CA LEU A 611 -14.63 -12.80 14.07
C LEU A 611 -13.88 -13.90 14.85
N MET A 612 -12.59 -14.07 14.58
CA MET A 612 -11.73 -15.03 15.30
C MET A 612 -11.62 -14.67 16.79
N SER A 613 -11.42 -13.39 17.11
CA SER A 613 -11.30 -12.89 18.49
C SER A 613 -12.61 -13.01 19.29
N MET A 614 -13.76 -12.72 18.66
CA MET A 614 -15.06 -12.90 19.27
C MET A 614 -15.42 -14.37 19.51
N SER A 615 -14.74 -15.29 18.83
CA SER A 615 -14.95 -16.75 18.88
C SER A 615 -13.75 -17.50 19.50
N GLU A 616 -12.83 -16.77 20.16
CA GLU A 616 -11.63 -17.40 20.76
C GLU A 616 -12.00 -18.23 22.00
N GLY A 617 -13.06 -17.83 22.71
CA GLY A 617 -13.65 -18.62 23.79
C GLY A 617 -13.68 -17.92 25.17
N HIS A 618 -13.02 -16.78 25.33
CA HIS A 618 -13.00 -16.03 26.59
C HIS A 618 -14.21 -15.13 26.82
N GLY A 619 -15.00 -14.81 25.77
CA GLY A 619 -16.21 -14.03 25.87
C GLY A 619 -16.00 -12.57 26.35
N VAL A 620 -14.84 -11.98 26.03
CA VAL A 620 -14.43 -10.65 26.52
C VAL A 620 -15.07 -9.49 25.75
N PHE A 621 -15.53 -9.72 24.52
CA PHE A 621 -16.09 -8.66 23.69
C PHE A 621 -17.62 -8.59 23.80
N LYS A 622 -18.14 -7.42 24.18
CA LYS A 622 -19.58 -7.13 24.22
C LYS A 622 -20.19 -7.13 22.83
N CYS A 623 -19.46 -6.57 21.87
CA CYS A 623 -19.88 -6.54 20.47
C CYS A 623 -18.69 -6.39 19.52
N GLY A 624 -18.92 -6.70 18.24
CA GLY A 624 -17.91 -6.48 17.22
C GLY A 624 -18.49 -6.19 15.85
N VAL A 625 -17.66 -5.54 15.01
CA VAL A 625 -18.00 -5.21 13.63
C VAL A 625 -16.94 -5.78 12.68
N ALA A 626 -17.36 -6.67 11.79
CA ALA A 626 -16.52 -7.25 10.75
C ALA A 626 -16.88 -6.64 9.38
N ILE A 627 -15.95 -5.92 8.75
CA ILE A 627 -16.17 -5.30 7.45
C ILE A 627 -15.38 -6.07 6.39
N ALA A 628 -16.06 -6.55 5.36
CA ALA A 628 -15.50 -7.33 4.25
C ALA A 628 -14.54 -8.43 4.72
N PRO A 629 -14.96 -9.30 5.69
CA PRO A 629 -14.07 -10.27 6.30
C PRO A 629 -13.83 -11.49 5.40
N PRO A 630 -12.59 -11.97 5.21
CA PRO A 630 -12.37 -13.38 4.97
C PRO A 630 -12.94 -14.20 6.15
N THR A 631 -13.59 -15.32 5.90
CA THR A 631 -14.16 -16.18 6.96
C THR A 631 -13.58 -17.60 6.91
N SER A 632 -13.02 -17.95 5.77
CA SER A 632 -12.22 -19.15 5.57
C SER A 632 -11.14 -18.87 4.52
N TRP A 633 -9.90 -19.18 4.82
CA TRP A 633 -8.79 -19.03 3.89
C TRP A 633 -8.90 -19.91 2.64
N ARG A 634 -9.80 -20.92 2.65
CA ARG A 634 -10.16 -21.71 1.46
C ARG A 634 -10.86 -20.87 0.38
N TYR A 635 -11.37 -19.70 0.70
CA TYR A 635 -12.11 -18.80 -0.19
C TYR A 635 -11.29 -17.62 -0.68
N TYR A 636 -10.03 -17.51 -0.23
CA TYR A 636 -9.15 -16.43 -0.62
C TYR A 636 -8.08 -16.90 -1.62
N ASP A 637 -7.41 -15.97 -2.31
CA ASP A 637 -6.53 -16.29 -3.43
C ASP A 637 -5.31 -17.15 -3.04
N THR A 638 -4.72 -17.77 -4.07
CA THR A 638 -3.59 -18.70 -3.92
C THR A 638 -2.34 -18.00 -3.39
N VAL A 639 -1.95 -16.87 -3.98
CA VAL A 639 -0.62 -16.26 -3.73
C VAL A 639 -0.52 -15.75 -2.30
N TYR A 640 -1.51 -14.99 -1.83
CA TYR A 640 -1.57 -14.53 -0.44
C TYR A 640 -1.71 -15.70 0.53
N THR A 641 -2.74 -16.51 0.33
CA THR A 641 -3.12 -17.55 1.29
C THR A 641 -2.04 -18.59 1.42
N GLU A 642 -1.52 -19.11 0.30
CA GLU A 642 -0.52 -20.18 0.33
C GLU A 642 0.86 -19.72 0.79
N ARG A 643 1.17 -18.44 0.66
CA ARG A 643 2.37 -17.84 1.29
C ARG A 643 2.38 -18.07 2.79
N TYR A 644 1.24 -17.88 3.45
CA TYR A 644 1.14 -17.95 4.90
C TYR A 644 0.61 -19.29 5.43
N MET A 645 -0.12 -20.05 4.62
CA MET A 645 -0.83 -21.26 5.04
C MET A 645 -0.44 -22.52 4.25
N ARG A 646 0.39 -22.41 3.19
CA ARG A 646 0.56 -23.44 2.15
C ARG A 646 -0.76 -23.81 1.48
N THR A 647 -0.85 -24.98 0.81
CA THR A 647 -2.10 -25.42 0.21
C THR A 647 -3.03 -26.08 1.24
N PRO A 648 -4.36 -26.06 1.03
CA PRO A 648 -5.31 -26.77 1.90
C PRO A 648 -5.09 -28.27 1.99
N GLN A 649 -4.42 -28.86 0.99
CA GLN A 649 -4.10 -30.29 0.97
C GLN A 649 -2.92 -30.62 1.90
N GLU A 650 -2.05 -29.66 2.18
CA GLU A 650 -0.85 -29.84 2.99
C GLU A 650 -1.04 -29.39 4.45
N ASN A 651 -2.03 -28.55 4.72
CA ASN A 651 -2.20 -27.90 6.02
C ASN A 651 -3.62 -28.04 6.58
N SER A 652 -3.78 -28.81 7.64
CA SER A 652 -5.05 -28.89 8.39
C SER A 652 -5.40 -27.58 9.14
N GLY A 653 -4.50 -26.62 9.26
CA GLY A 653 -4.76 -25.33 9.88
C GLY A 653 -5.90 -24.54 9.22
N TYR A 654 -6.25 -24.85 7.97
CA TYR A 654 -7.43 -24.29 7.29
C TYR A 654 -8.76 -24.66 7.95
N ASP A 655 -8.81 -25.73 8.76
CA ASP A 655 -10.03 -26.18 9.42
C ASP A 655 -10.36 -25.35 10.67
N ASP A 656 -9.37 -24.64 11.23
CA ASP A 656 -9.58 -23.65 12.29
C ASP A 656 -9.82 -22.26 11.67
N ASN A 657 -11.07 -21.91 11.46
CA ASN A 657 -11.50 -20.70 10.78
C ASN A 657 -12.73 -20.09 11.45
N CYS A 658 -13.20 -18.94 10.97
CA CYS A 658 -14.36 -18.28 11.57
C CYS A 658 -15.61 -19.16 11.60
N ILE A 659 -15.84 -19.97 10.56
CA ILE A 659 -17.02 -20.81 10.44
C ILE A 659 -16.97 -21.95 11.48
N SER A 660 -15.84 -22.62 11.64
CA SER A 660 -15.67 -23.70 12.62
C SER A 660 -15.77 -23.22 14.07
N ARG A 661 -15.47 -21.94 14.31
CA ARG A 661 -15.55 -21.30 15.63
C ARG A 661 -16.91 -20.71 15.99
N ILE A 662 -17.90 -20.72 15.10
CA ILE A 662 -19.25 -20.18 15.34
C ILE A 662 -19.87 -20.62 16.69
N PRO A 663 -19.75 -21.88 17.15
CA PRO A 663 -20.30 -22.27 18.46
C PRO A 663 -19.77 -21.45 19.63
N LYS A 664 -18.53 -20.95 19.54
CA LYS A 664 -17.89 -20.12 20.57
C LYS A 664 -18.16 -18.62 20.42
N LEU A 665 -18.83 -18.18 19.35
CA LEU A 665 -19.10 -16.77 19.11
C LEU A 665 -19.86 -16.16 20.30
N HIS A 666 -19.31 -15.09 20.84
CA HIS A 666 -19.88 -14.32 21.95
C HIS A 666 -20.07 -12.85 21.58
N GLY A 667 -21.11 -12.21 22.14
CA GLY A 667 -21.40 -10.80 21.93
C GLY A 667 -22.24 -10.52 20.67
N ASN A 668 -22.65 -9.26 20.51
CA ASN A 668 -23.43 -8.81 19.38
C ASN A 668 -22.54 -8.59 18.16
N LEU A 669 -22.97 -9.01 16.98
CA LEU A 669 -22.19 -8.96 15.75
C LEU A 669 -22.88 -8.15 14.65
N LEU A 670 -22.15 -7.24 14.01
CA LEU A 670 -22.51 -6.60 12.75
C LEU A 670 -21.49 -6.99 11.66
N ILE A 671 -21.99 -7.46 10.52
CA ILE A 671 -21.17 -7.76 9.32
C ILE A 671 -21.56 -6.79 8.22
N CYS A 672 -20.56 -6.18 7.56
CA CYS A 672 -20.75 -5.31 6.41
C CYS A 672 -19.94 -5.82 5.22
N HIS A 673 -20.53 -5.86 4.00
CA HIS A 673 -19.81 -6.33 2.81
C HIS A 673 -20.29 -5.65 1.52
N GLY A 674 -19.38 -5.45 0.56
CA GLY A 674 -19.70 -5.05 -0.80
C GLY A 674 -20.08 -6.27 -1.65
N LEU A 675 -21.17 -6.18 -2.44
CA LEU A 675 -21.61 -7.31 -3.28
C LEU A 675 -20.71 -7.56 -4.49
N ALA A 676 -19.96 -6.55 -4.93
CA ALA A 676 -19.00 -6.64 -6.02
C ALA A 676 -17.56 -6.55 -5.50
N ASP A 677 -17.30 -7.15 -4.34
CA ASP A 677 -15.95 -7.27 -3.78
C ASP A 677 -15.18 -8.32 -4.57
N ASP A 678 -14.25 -7.85 -5.40
CA ASP A 678 -13.42 -8.67 -6.27
C ASP A 678 -12.17 -9.24 -5.56
N ASN A 679 -11.91 -8.80 -4.33
CA ASN A 679 -10.80 -9.24 -3.50
C ASN A 679 -11.25 -10.29 -2.47
N VAL A 680 -12.03 -9.87 -1.48
CA VAL A 680 -12.67 -10.76 -0.51
C VAL A 680 -14.12 -10.98 -0.94
N HIS A 681 -14.36 -12.04 -1.67
CA HIS A 681 -15.68 -12.30 -2.22
C HIS A 681 -16.77 -12.35 -1.15
N VAL A 682 -17.95 -11.78 -1.44
CA VAL A 682 -19.12 -11.77 -0.54
C VAL A 682 -19.55 -13.18 -0.12
N ARG A 683 -19.13 -14.22 -0.84
CA ARG A 683 -19.25 -15.64 -0.45
C ARG A 683 -18.78 -15.88 0.98
N ASN A 684 -17.69 -15.20 1.42
CA ASN A 684 -17.20 -15.33 2.80
C ASN A 684 -18.28 -14.97 3.82
N THR A 685 -19.01 -13.86 3.58
CA THR A 685 -20.13 -13.45 4.44
C THR A 685 -21.31 -14.43 4.34
N TYR A 686 -21.67 -14.89 3.14
CA TYR A 686 -22.81 -15.77 2.95
C TYR A 686 -22.61 -17.14 3.66
N GLU A 687 -21.46 -17.77 3.47
CA GLU A 687 -21.14 -19.06 4.12
C GLU A 687 -21.05 -18.92 5.65
N TYR A 688 -20.50 -17.81 6.14
CA TYR A 688 -20.44 -17.54 7.57
C TYR A 688 -21.82 -17.27 8.17
N THR A 689 -22.66 -16.47 7.51
CA THR A 689 -24.01 -16.18 8.00
C THR A 689 -24.93 -17.39 7.94
N GLU A 690 -24.79 -18.27 6.94
CA GLU A 690 -25.47 -19.57 6.92
C GLU A 690 -25.08 -20.41 8.15
N GLY A 691 -23.80 -20.48 8.48
CA GLY A 691 -23.33 -21.16 9.70
C GLY A 691 -23.94 -20.56 10.98
N LEU A 692 -24.06 -19.22 11.06
CA LEU A 692 -24.72 -18.55 12.19
C LEU A 692 -26.20 -18.91 12.30
N VAL A 693 -26.92 -18.97 11.17
CA VAL A 693 -28.34 -19.40 11.11
C VAL A 693 -28.48 -20.84 11.63
N GLN A 694 -27.64 -21.77 11.15
CA GLN A 694 -27.69 -23.16 11.59
C GLN A 694 -27.34 -23.35 13.07
N ALA A 695 -26.50 -22.45 13.63
CA ALA A 695 -26.17 -22.41 15.05
C ALA A 695 -27.18 -21.59 15.89
N ASN A 696 -28.26 -21.07 15.28
CA ASN A 696 -29.26 -20.18 15.89
C ASN A 696 -28.62 -18.94 16.60
N LYS A 697 -27.51 -18.42 16.04
CA LYS A 697 -26.86 -17.20 16.51
C LYS A 697 -27.45 -15.99 15.80
N GLN A 698 -27.85 -14.97 16.56
CA GLN A 698 -28.40 -13.73 16.00
C GLN A 698 -27.28 -12.78 15.63
N PHE A 699 -27.44 -12.04 14.52
CA PHE A 699 -26.48 -11.07 14.01
C PHE A 699 -27.18 -9.98 13.20
N GLU A 700 -26.46 -8.89 12.94
CA GLU A 700 -26.87 -7.85 12.02
C GLU A 700 -25.97 -7.88 10.77
N MET A 701 -26.55 -7.56 9.62
CA MET A 701 -25.80 -7.52 8.36
C MET A 701 -26.16 -6.27 7.54
N GLN A 702 -25.18 -5.71 6.82
CA GLN A 702 -25.37 -4.65 5.85
C GLN A 702 -24.60 -4.96 4.58
N LEU A 703 -25.32 -5.16 3.48
CA LEU A 703 -24.74 -5.36 2.15
C LEU A 703 -24.79 -4.06 1.34
N TYR A 704 -23.79 -3.87 0.47
CA TYR A 704 -23.66 -2.69 -0.39
C TYR A 704 -23.60 -3.09 -1.86
N THR A 705 -24.68 -2.79 -2.59
CA THR A 705 -24.85 -3.13 -4.00
C THR A 705 -23.73 -2.55 -4.87
N ASN A 706 -23.11 -3.38 -5.73
CA ASN A 706 -22.04 -3.02 -6.67
C ASN A 706 -20.79 -2.39 -6.01
N ARG A 707 -20.59 -2.53 -4.69
CA ARG A 707 -19.41 -1.99 -4.02
C ARG A 707 -18.33 -3.05 -3.94
N ASN A 708 -17.11 -2.64 -4.29
CA ASN A 708 -15.92 -3.45 -4.15
C ASN A 708 -15.40 -3.44 -2.70
N HIS A 709 -14.18 -3.96 -2.49
CA HIS A 709 -13.55 -4.10 -1.18
C HIS A 709 -13.46 -2.80 -0.38
N ASN A 710 -13.39 -1.64 -1.04
CA ASN A 710 -13.30 -0.34 -0.38
C ASN A 710 -14.65 0.20 0.11
N ILE A 711 -15.78 -0.36 -0.31
CA ILE A 711 -17.14 0.06 0.04
C ILE A 711 -17.28 1.60 -0.05
N SER A 712 -17.07 2.15 -1.23
CA SER A 712 -17.05 3.60 -1.48
C SER A 712 -17.97 3.99 -2.65
N GLY A 713 -18.12 5.30 -2.90
CA GLY A 713 -18.93 5.89 -3.96
C GLY A 713 -20.23 6.48 -3.45
N GLY A 714 -20.57 7.70 -3.91
CA GLY A 714 -21.71 8.46 -3.42
C GLY A 714 -21.70 8.61 -1.89
N ASN A 715 -22.82 8.36 -1.26
CA ASN A 715 -22.97 8.43 0.22
C ASN A 715 -22.56 7.13 0.96
N THR A 716 -22.02 6.14 0.26
CA THR A 716 -21.78 4.79 0.80
C THR A 716 -20.90 4.82 2.06
N ARG A 717 -19.80 5.58 2.03
CA ARG A 717 -18.87 5.71 3.18
C ARG A 717 -19.56 6.32 4.41
N GLN A 718 -20.33 7.37 4.21
CA GLN A 718 -21.09 8.01 5.28
C GLN A 718 -22.12 7.03 5.87
N HIS A 719 -22.86 6.29 5.03
CA HIS A 719 -23.83 5.29 5.48
C HIS A 719 -23.14 4.18 6.29
N LEU A 720 -22.03 3.65 5.80
CA LEU A 720 -21.25 2.59 6.48
C LEU A 720 -20.83 3.04 7.88
N PHE A 721 -20.17 4.19 7.99
CA PHE A 721 -19.70 4.68 9.29
C PHE A 721 -20.85 5.06 10.22
N THR A 722 -21.99 5.57 9.69
CA THR A 722 -23.21 5.79 10.48
C THR A 722 -23.73 4.47 11.05
N ARG A 723 -23.79 3.42 10.22
CA ARG A 723 -24.25 2.08 10.62
C ARG A 723 -23.37 1.49 11.72
N VAL A 724 -22.06 1.53 11.53
CA VAL A 724 -21.06 1.05 12.49
C VAL A 724 -21.12 1.81 13.81
N THR A 725 -21.14 3.13 13.75
CA THR A 725 -21.17 3.98 14.94
C THR A 725 -22.45 3.78 15.76
N ASN A 726 -23.62 3.76 15.11
CA ASN A 726 -24.89 3.50 15.80
C ASN A 726 -24.93 2.12 16.44
N PHE A 727 -24.30 1.12 15.82
CA PHE A 727 -24.17 -0.22 16.38
C PHE A 727 -23.36 -0.18 17.70
N PHE A 728 -22.21 0.48 17.73
CA PHE A 728 -21.41 0.62 18.93
C PHE A 728 -22.15 1.40 20.04
N LEU A 729 -22.68 2.58 19.70
CA LEU A 729 -23.36 3.44 20.70
C LEU A 729 -24.57 2.76 21.34
N ARG A 730 -25.25 1.86 20.63
CA ARG A 730 -26.38 1.09 21.15
C ARG A 730 -25.92 -0.06 22.06
N ASN A 731 -24.78 -0.69 21.75
CA ASN A 731 -24.35 -1.91 22.44
C ASN A 731 -23.38 -1.65 23.61
N LEU A 732 -22.73 -0.48 23.66
CA LEU A 732 -21.76 -0.10 24.71
C LEU A 732 -22.36 0.85 25.78
N LYS A 733 -23.64 0.77 26.03
CA LYS A 733 -24.33 1.54 27.06
C LYS A 733 -24.42 0.79 28.39
#